data_e8e3bdb138cc0380f6f471fa257ecdce
#
_entry.id   e8e3bdb138cc0380f6f471fa257ecdce
#
_cell.length_a   1.000
_cell.length_b   1.000
_cell.length_c   1.000
_cell.angle_alpha   90.00
_cell.angle_beta   90.00
_cell.angle_gamma   90.00
#
_symmetry.space_group_name_H-M   'P 1'
#
loop_
_entity.id
_entity.type
_entity.pdbx_description
1 polymer ?
#
loop_
_entity_poly.entity_id
_entity_poly.type
_entity_poly.pdbx_seq_one_letter_code
_entity_poly.pdbx_strand_id
1 'polypeptide(L)'
;MARIAEDRLGRRLTATEVFDQTLVAATQVGRPIFFSMLVIILAFVPVFLLTGQEGKLFHPLAYTKTFALVGATLLAVTAVPVFATLLVRGPFKRESDNWLMSSLLRIYDPALDWALGHRRTVLGLAALLLVACLVIAFGLPRAVNALLPEPIARHTQGFGSEFMPTLEEGSLLFMPVLLPATALTEVKRIMAWQDRVMSSHPAVASVAGKLGRSDSATDPAPVEMIETTIMLKPPDQWPPGTTKASIVADLSERLMQVPGYVPGFLQPIENRILMTSTGIRAQVGVKIFGDDLDSLQQKAFEVERVINRVQGATGVAPSRVQGKPYLEIAVRRELLGRYGLSVAEVFRLVEAGIGGVTVGTTIKGRERWPLQVRLEQADRGDLERLGEIPLLTPSGVRVQLGQIADIRRVVGPNEIQSENGRLRVFVQANVRDRDLGGFVEEIKQRVAEEVSLEPGQTIEYSGQYEHQLRARETLSYVFPAVLLIIFATLVVTFRSVGEAAHVILAVPFALTGGVLLQAWMGFNFSVAVWVGYIALFGTAIQTGIVMVTYLEEAVQAKERELGRGLTRDELIESVKAGARLRLRPKVMTVATTIASLTPIFWLERTGVEIMQPLATPVVGGMLSSLVHILIVTPVIFAWRREHRLGQPE
;
A
#
# COMPACT_ATOMS: atom_id res chain seq x y z
N MET A 1 -17.09 40.24 15.39
CA MET A 1 -18.25 40.72 16.13
C MET A 1 -17.85 41.54 17.33
N ALA A 2 -17.18 40.99 18.36
CA ALA A 2 -16.82 41.75 19.56
C ALA A 2 -16.02 43.04 19.26
N ARG A 3 -15.04 43.01 18.33
CA ARG A 3 -14.31 44.21 17.91
C ARG A 3 -15.22 45.28 17.26
N ILE A 4 -16.12 44.88 16.38
CA ILE A 4 -17.04 45.81 15.72
C ILE A 4 -17.96 46.47 16.76
N ALA A 5 -18.34 45.71 17.78
CA ALA A 5 -19.12 46.25 18.91
C ALA A 5 -18.28 47.20 19.78
N GLU A 6 -17.00 46.94 20.06
CA GLU A 6 -16.09 47.86 20.74
C GLU A 6 -15.87 49.14 19.92
N ASP A 7 -15.64 49.04 18.60
CA ASP A 7 -15.46 50.21 17.72
C ASP A 7 -16.72 51.07 17.66
N ARG A 8 -17.92 50.45 17.71
CA ARG A 8 -19.21 51.20 17.76
C ARG A 8 -19.50 51.88 19.09
N LEU A 9 -19.12 51.22 20.19
CA LEU A 9 -19.39 51.72 21.53
C LEU A 9 -18.31 52.68 22.06
N GLY A 10 -17.14 52.70 21.43
CA GLY A 10 -15.98 53.49 21.85
C GLY A 10 -15.39 53.10 23.22
N ARG A 11 -15.81 51.94 23.75
CA ARG A 11 -15.38 51.39 25.05
C ARG A 11 -15.24 49.89 25.01
N ARG A 12 -14.57 49.33 26.02
CA ARG A 12 -14.48 47.86 26.19
C ARG A 12 -15.87 47.29 26.47
N LEU A 13 -16.10 46.08 25.93
CA LEU A 13 -17.34 45.34 26.17
C LEU A 13 -17.40 44.84 27.62
N THR A 14 -18.59 44.88 28.19
CA THR A 14 -18.91 44.20 29.45
C THR A 14 -18.99 42.68 29.27
N ALA A 15 -18.93 41.91 30.37
CA ALA A 15 -19.00 40.43 30.30
C ALA A 15 -20.32 39.94 29.63
N THR A 16 -21.43 40.61 29.89
CA THR A 16 -22.74 40.33 29.26
C THR A 16 -22.73 40.63 27.77
N GLU A 17 -22.15 41.74 27.35
CA GLU A 17 -22.02 42.10 25.93
C GLU A 17 -21.09 41.13 25.17
N VAL A 18 -20.02 40.67 25.81
CA VAL A 18 -19.15 39.62 25.24
C VAL A 18 -19.91 38.30 25.09
N PHE A 19 -20.73 37.94 26.08
CA PHE A 19 -21.57 36.74 26.02
C PHE A 19 -22.55 36.82 24.85
N ASP A 20 -23.29 37.93 24.72
CA ASP A 20 -24.27 38.12 23.64
C ASP A 20 -23.62 38.10 22.26
N GLN A 21 -22.49 38.77 22.08
CA GLN A 21 -21.73 38.76 20.83
C GLN A 21 -21.17 37.35 20.51
N THR A 22 -20.76 36.62 21.54
CA THR A 22 -20.27 35.22 21.36
C THR A 22 -21.42 34.28 21.00
N LEU A 23 -22.59 34.45 21.61
CA LEU A 23 -23.80 33.67 21.31
C LEU A 23 -24.24 33.86 19.84
N VAL A 24 -24.30 35.11 19.39
CA VAL A 24 -24.61 35.42 17.99
C VAL A 24 -23.56 34.81 17.04
N ALA A 25 -22.29 34.96 17.35
CA ALA A 25 -21.22 34.41 16.54
C ALA A 25 -21.26 32.87 16.51
N ALA A 26 -21.47 32.21 17.66
CA ALA A 26 -21.55 30.76 17.76
C ALA A 26 -22.74 30.17 16.98
N THR A 27 -23.89 30.82 17.01
CA THR A 27 -25.07 30.37 16.24
C THR A 27 -24.90 30.56 14.73
N GLN A 28 -24.21 31.61 14.29
CA GLN A 28 -23.89 31.79 12.87
C GLN A 28 -22.92 30.77 12.33
N VAL A 29 -21.84 30.50 13.06
CA VAL A 29 -20.72 29.65 12.57
C VAL A 29 -20.93 28.16 12.91
N GLY A 30 -21.73 27.85 13.92
CA GLY A 30 -21.92 26.49 14.42
C GLY A 30 -22.43 25.51 13.35
N ARG A 31 -23.46 25.90 12.60
CA ARG A 31 -24.03 25.04 11.54
C ARG A 31 -23.05 24.76 10.39
N PRO A 32 -22.36 25.73 9.79
CA PRO A 32 -21.32 25.45 8.79
C PRO A 32 -20.18 24.59 9.31
N ILE A 33 -19.73 24.79 10.55
CA ILE A 33 -18.68 23.98 11.16
C ILE A 33 -19.14 22.53 11.31
N PHE A 34 -20.32 22.28 11.85
CA PHE A 34 -20.86 20.94 12.03
C PHE A 34 -20.92 20.17 10.70
N PHE A 35 -21.53 20.75 9.67
CA PHE A 35 -21.62 20.08 8.36
C PHE A 35 -20.26 19.90 7.70
N SER A 36 -19.34 20.84 7.86
CA SER A 36 -18.00 20.71 7.31
C SER A 36 -17.21 19.57 7.96
N MET A 37 -17.35 19.37 9.27
CA MET A 37 -16.73 18.25 9.98
C MET A 37 -17.40 16.92 9.62
N LEU A 38 -18.72 16.89 9.49
CA LEU A 38 -19.45 15.71 9.03
C LEU A 38 -18.96 15.25 7.64
N VAL A 39 -18.73 16.17 6.73
CA VAL A 39 -18.20 15.86 5.38
C VAL A 39 -16.80 15.25 5.47
N ILE A 40 -15.93 15.72 6.37
CA ILE A 40 -14.60 15.09 6.55
C ILE A 40 -14.76 13.65 7.06
N ILE A 41 -15.63 13.41 8.03
CA ILE A 41 -15.89 12.07 8.56
C ILE A 41 -16.40 11.15 7.45
N LEU A 42 -17.37 11.63 6.66
CA LEU A 42 -17.91 10.88 5.50
C LEU A 42 -16.81 10.58 4.46
N ALA A 43 -15.91 11.52 4.21
CA ALA A 43 -14.80 11.32 3.27
C ALA A 43 -13.88 10.17 3.69
N PHE A 44 -13.80 9.84 4.99
CA PHE A 44 -12.98 8.72 5.50
C PHE A 44 -13.67 7.35 5.45
N VAL A 45 -14.98 7.29 5.15
CA VAL A 45 -15.71 6.00 5.04
C VAL A 45 -15.04 4.99 4.10
N PRO A 46 -14.48 5.37 2.93
CA PRO A 46 -13.78 4.44 2.05
C PRO A 46 -12.64 3.68 2.74
N VAL A 47 -11.94 4.32 3.67
CA VAL A 47 -10.82 3.70 4.40
C VAL A 47 -11.29 2.58 5.33
N PHE A 48 -12.49 2.72 5.93
CA PHE A 48 -13.09 1.67 6.76
C PHE A 48 -13.58 0.44 5.98
N LEU A 49 -13.78 0.59 4.67
CA LEU A 49 -14.22 -0.49 3.80
C LEU A 49 -13.07 -1.25 3.14
N LEU A 50 -11.83 -0.80 3.32
CA LEU A 50 -10.65 -1.57 2.93
C LEU A 50 -10.60 -2.86 3.74
N THR A 51 -10.32 -3.97 3.09
CA THR A 51 -10.22 -5.31 3.69
C THR A 51 -8.78 -5.84 3.63
N GLY A 52 -8.53 -7.02 4.20
CA GLY A 52 -7.20 -7.63 4.11
C GLY A 52 -6.10 -6.86 4.83
N GLN A 53 -4.92 -6.78 4.23
CA GLN A 53 -3.75 -6.11 4.80
C GLN A 53 -3.91 -4.58 4.83
N GLU A 54 -4.54 -4.01 3.81
CA GLU A 54 -4.84 -2.59 3.68
C GLU A 54 -5.70 -2.11 4.85
N GLY A 55 -6.76 -2.87 5.16
CA GLY A 55 -7.62 -2.58 6.29
C GLY A 55 -6.87 -2.61 7.62
N LYS A 56 -6.05 -3.63 7.86
CA LYS A 56 -5.25 -3.75 9.09
C LYS A 56 -4.32 -2.58 9.32
N LEU A 57 -3.75 -2.01 8.26
CA LEU A 57 -2.84 -0.86 8.33
C LEU A 57 -3.57 0.47 8.51
N PHE A 58 -4.67 0.69 7.78
CA PHE A 58 -5.31 2.01 7.72
C PHE A 58 -6.52 2.16 8.64
N HIS A 59 -7.17 1.08 9.11
CA HIS A 59 -8.26 1.19 10.08
C HIS A 59 -7.86 1.90 11.38
N PRO A 60 -6.71 1.59 12.03
CA PRO A 60 -6.29 2.33 13.22
C PRO A 60 -6.16 3.83 12.99
N LEU A 61 -5.61 4.23 11.82
CA LEU A 61 -5.50 5.63 11.40
C LEU A 61 -6.90 6.26 11.22
N ALA A 62 -7.79 5.57 10.51
CA ALA A 62 -9.15 6.04 10.26
C ALA A 62 -9.95 6.18 11.55
N TYR A 63 -9.88 5.22 12.48
CA TYR A 63 -10.51 5.32 13.80
C TYR A 63 -9.98 6.50 14.60
N THR A 64 -8.66 6.61 14.74
CA THR A 64 -8.03 7.69 15.51
C THR A 64 -8.45 9.05 14.98
N LYS A 65 -8.37 9.24 13.65
CA LYS A 65 -8.76 10.50 13.01
C LYS A 65 -10.24 10.79 13.16
N THR A 66 -11.11 9.81 12.95
CA THR A 66 -12.57 9.99 13.04
C THR A 66 -12.99 10.32 14.47
N PHE A 67 -12.49 9.60 15.48
CA PHE A 67 -12.82 9.90 16.88
C PHE A 67 -12.27 11.26 17.31
N ALA A 68 -11.05 11.63 16.88
CA ALA A 68 -10.52 12.96 17.13
C ALA A 68 -11.39 14.06 16.50
N LEU A 69 -11.88 13.86 15.26
CA LEU A 69 -12.78 14.80 14.59
C LEU A 69 -14.15 14.89 15.28
N VAL A 70 -14.72 13.77 15.71
CA VAL A 70 -15.98 13.76 16.49
C VAL A 70 -15.81 14.54 17.79
N GLY A 71 -14.74 14.24 18.55
CA GLY A 71 -14.43 14.97 19.79
C GLY A 71 -14.19 16.47 19.55
N ALA A 72 -13.40 16.81 18.53
CA ALA A 72 -13.15 18.21 18.15
C ALA A 72 -14.44 18.93 17.74
N THR A 73 -15.35 18.27 17.02
CA THR A 73 -16.65 18.84 16.61
C THR A 73 -17.52 19.13 17.84
N LEU A 74 -17.62 18.17 18.76
CA LEU A 74 -18.37 18.36 20.01
C LEU A 74 -17.81 19.52 20.84
N LEU A 75 -16.49 19.58 21.00
CA LEU A 75 -15.83 20.65 21.73
C LEU A 75 -15.98 22.00 21.01
N ALA A 76 -15.89 22.04 19.69
CA ALA A 76 -16.05 23.28 18.92
C ALA A 76 -17.45 23.90 19.05
N VAL A 77 -18.48 23.06 19.17
CA VAL A 77 -19.88 23.55 19.32
C VAL A 77 -20.23 23.83 20.79
N THR A 78 -19.59 23.18 21.75
CA THR A 78 -19.92 23.30 23.20
C THR A 78 -18.90 24.12 23.97
N ALA A 79 -17.69 23.62 24.12
CA ALA A 79 -16.67 24.19 25.00
C ALA A 79 -16.03 25.47 24.44
N VAL A 80 -15.77 25.55 23.14
CA VAL A 80 -15.11 26.71 22.52
C VAL A 80 -15.91 28.00 22.70
N PRO A 81 -17.25 28.07 22.49
CA PRO A 81 -18.03 29.25 22.79
C PRO A 81 -17.95 29.65 24.26
N VAL A 82 -18.03 28.70 25.19
CA VAL A 82 -17.91 28.97 26.62
C VAL A 82 -16.53 29.54 26.97
N PHE A 83 -15.46 28.93 26.50
CA PHE A 83 -14.12 29.47 26.69
C PHE A 83 -13.92 30.85 26.04
N ALA A 84 -14.54 31.08 24.90
CA ALA A 84 -14.50 32.40 24.27
C ALA A 84 -15.10 33.49 25.18
N THR A 85 -16.20 33.22 25.87
CA THR A 85 -16.80 34.19 26.82
C THR A 85 -15.92 34.44 28.05
N LEU A 86 -15.16 33.42 28.50
CA LEU A 86 -14.33 33.50 29.70
C LEU A 86 -12.93 34.08 29.44
N LEU A 87 -12.30 33.70 28.33
CA LEU A 87 -10.88 33.96 28.05
C LEU A 87 -10.68 35.16 27.11
N VAL A 88 -11.62 35.42 26.20
CA VAL A 88 -11.46 36.45 25.18
C VAL A 88 -11.91 37.81 25.75
N ARG A 89 -10.92 38.62 26.16
CA ARG A 89 -11.16 39.96 26.71
C ARG A 89 -10.43 41.03 25.88
N GLY A 90 -11.10 42.16 25.58
CA GLY A 90 -10.52 43.30 24.88
C GLY A 90 -9.31 43.94 25.61
N PRO A 91 -8.58 44.87 24.98
CA PRO A 91 -8.89 45.50 23.70
C PRO A 91 -8.53 44.64 22.47
N PHE A 92 -9.43 44.61 21.49
CA PHE A 92 -9.22 43.86 20.25
C PHE A 92 -8.42 44.70 19.25
N LYS A 93 -7.18 44.31 18.92
CA LYS A 93 -6.34 44.98 17.92
C LYS A 93 -6.93 44.79 16.51
N ARG A 94 -6.72 45.76 15.66
CA ARG A 94 -7.11 45.68 14.23
C ARG A 94 -6.22 44.65 13.54
N GLU A 95 -6.75 43.91 12.58
CA GLU A 95 -5.99 42.91 11.82
C GLU A 95 -4.87 43.57 10.99
N SER A 96 -5.08 44.82 10.56
CA SER A 96 -4.09 45.66 9.86
C SER A 96 -2.85 45.99 10.70
N ASP A 97 -2.95 45.91 12.05
CA ASP A 97 -1.85 46.26 12.95
C ASP A 97 -0.80 45.12 13.09
N ASN A 98 -1.14 43.94 12.57
CA ASN A 98 -0.20 42.81 12.54
C ASN A 98 0.59 42.88 11.24
N TRP A 99 1.92 43.00 11.35
CA TRP A 99 2.85 43.10 10.21
C TRP A 99 2.71 41.95 9.21
N LEU A 100 2.53 40.70 9.69
CA LEU A 100 2.35 39.53 8.86
C LEU A 100 1.03 39.62 8.07
N MET A 101 -0.05 39.98 8.76
CA MET A 101 -1.36 40.11 8.13
C MET A 101 -1.42 41.28 7.13
N SER A 102 -0.79 42.40 7.49
CA SER A 102 -0.63 43.55 6.60
C SER A 102 0.15 43.19 5.33
N SER A 103 1.21 42.40 5.46
CA SER A 103 2.00 41.92 4.30
C SER A 103 1.20 40.96 3.43
N LEU A 104 0.46 40.02 4.03
CA LEU A 104 -0.41 39.10 3.30
C LEU A 104 -1.52 39.86 2.54
N LEU A 105 -2.15 40.85 3.15
CA LEU A 105 -3.19 41.69 2.50
C LEU A 105 -2.61 42.51 1.34
N ARG A 106 -1.39 43.04 1.46
CA ARG A 106 -0.73 43.76 0.36
C ARG A 106 -0.50 42.91 -0.88
N ILE A 107 -0.29 41.58 -0.71
CA ILE A 107 -0.12 40.64 -1.83
C ILE A 107 -1.50 40.16 -2.32
N TYR A 108 -2.41 39.88 -1.38
CA TYR A 108 -3.69 39.27 -1.69
C TYR A 108 -4.66 40.19 -2.40
N ASP A 109 -4.78 41.44 -1.93
CA ASP A 109 -5.77 42.40 -2.49
C ASP A 109 -5.53 42.69 -3.98
N PRO A 110 -4.28 43.01 -4.43
CA PRO A 110 -4.03 43.20 -5.87
C PRO A 110 -4.25 41.93 -6.69
N ALA A 111 -3.88 40.76 -6.12
CA ALA A 111 -4.06 39.47 -6.78
C ALA A 111 -5.54 39.14 -6.98
N LEU A 112 -6.38 39.39 -5.96
CA LEU A 112 -7.84 39.18 -6.04
C LEU A 112 -8.49 40.17 -7.00
N ASP A 113 -8.05 41.43 -7.00
CA ASP A 113 -8.54 42.46 -7.91
C ASP A 113 -8.25 42.12 -9.37
N TRP A 114 -7.01 41.70 -9.65
CA TRP A 114 -6.62 41.23 -10.96
C TRP A 114 -7.44 40.01 -11.38
N ALA A 115 -7.62 39.03 -10.48
CA ALA A 115 -8.37 37.82 -10.75
C ALA A 115 -9.85 38.06 -11.05
N LEU A 116 -10.50 38.95 -10.29
CA LEU A 116 -11.90 39.36 -10.53
C LEU A 116 -12.08 40.15 -11.83
N GLY A 117 -11.05 40.91 -12.27
CA GLY A 117 -11.00 41.60 -13.56
C GLY A 117 -10.76 40.68 -14.74
N HIS A 118 -9.92 39.65 -14.57
CA HIS A 118 -9.46 38.74 -15.65
C HIS A 118 -9.99 37.31 -15.48
N ARG A 119 -11.28 37.15 -15.20
CA ARG A 119 -11.92 35.86 -14.83
C ARG A 119 -11.68 34.75 -15.82
N ARG A 120 -11.81 35.00 -17.14
CA ARG A 120 -11.59 34.00 -18.19
C ARG A 120 -10.16 33.47 -18.18
N THR A 121 -9.20 34.34 -17.95
CA THR A 121 -7.78 33.99 -17.86
C THR A 121 -7.51 33.12 -16.63
N VAL A 122 -8.05 33.51 -15.46
CA VAL A 122 -7.90 32.74 -14.21
C VAL A 122 -8.50 31.34 -14.33
N LEU A 123 -9.73 31.25 -14.85
CA LEU A 123 -10.40 29.97 -15.05
C LEU A 123 -9.70 29.12 -16.13
N GLY A 124 -9.20 29.74 -17.19
CA GLY A 124 -8.40 29.06 -18.23
C GLY A 124 -7.11 28.49 -17.70
N LEU A 125 -6.35 29.27 -16.90
CA LEU A 125 -5.11 28.81 -16.26
C LEU A 125 -5.38 27.68 -15.25
N ALA A 126 -6.45 27.80 -14.46
CA ALA A 126 -6.85 26.77 -13.51
C ALA A 126 -7.23 25.46 -14.23
N ALA A 127 -8.00 25.55 -15.32
CA ALA A 127 -8.37 24.39 -16.13
C ALA A 127 -7.13 23.76 -16.81
N LEU A 128 -6.22 24.59 -17.35
CA LEU A 128 -4.96 24.11 -17.95
C LEU A 128 -4.10 23.36 -16.93
N LEU A 129 -3.93 23.92 -15.72
CA LEU A 129 -3.20 23.28 -14.65
C LEU A 129 -3.83 21.93 -14.27
N LEU A 130 -5.16 21.87 -14.17
CA LEU A 130 -5.88 20.64 -13.88
C LEU A 130 -5.64 19.58 -14.96
N VAL A 131 -5.75 19.95 -16.24
CA VAL A 131 -5.51 19.04 -17.37
C VAL A 131 -4.04 18.55 -17.36
N ALA A 132 -3.08 19.46 -17.14
CA ALA A 132 -1.68 19.09 -17.03
C ALA A 132 -1.43 18.08 -15.89
N CYS A 133 -2.03 18.30 -14.72
CA CYS A 133 -1.93 17.37 -13.59
C CYS A 133 -2.61 16.02 -13.87
N LEU A 134 -3.74 16.00 -14.57
CA LEU A 134 -4.37 14.75 -15.00
C LEU A 134 -3.48 13.96 -15.96
N VAL A 135 -2.82 14.65 -16.90
CA VAL A 135 -1.84 14.03 -17.80
C VAL A 135 -0.63 13.48 -17.04
N ILE A 136 -0.11 14.22 -16.07
CA ILE A 136 1.00 13.74 -15.22
C ILE A 136 0.58 12.53 -14.40
N ALA A 137 -0.63 12.54 -13.83
CA ALA A 137 -1.09 11.47 -12.95
C ALA A 137 -1.47 10.18 -13.70
N PHE A 138 -2.22 10.29 -14.78
CA PHE A 138 -2.79 9.14 -15.50
C PHE A 138 -2.12 8.82 -16.84
N GLY A 139 -1.25 9.70 -17.29
CA GLY A 139 -0.55 9.58 -18.56
C GLY A 139 -1.40 9.90 -19.79
N LEU A 140 -0.73 9.96 -20.93
CA LEU A 140 -1.36 10.03 -22.23
C LEU A 140 -1.55 8.61 -22.82
N PRO A 141 -2.53 8.40 -23.69
CA PRO A 141 -2.65 7.15 -24.43
C PRO A 141 -1.32 6.78 -25.10
N ARG A 142 -0.94 5.49 -25.04
CA ARG A 142 0.37 5.01 -25.55
C ARG A 142 0.68 5.48 -26.97
N ALA A 143 -0.33 5.50 -27.85
CA ALA A 143 -0.20 5.97 -29.24
C ALA A 143 0.21 7.47 -29.31
N VAL A 144 -0.30 8.30 -28.41
CA VAL A 144 0.02 9.74 -28.36
C VAL A 144 1.38 9.95 -27.71
N ASN A 145 1.67 9.21 -26.64
CA ASN A 145 2.94 9.31 -25.91
C ASN A 145 4.14 8.89 -26.79
N ALA A 146 3.95 7.90 -27.65
CA ALA A 146 4.99 7.45 -28.60
C ALA A 146 5.37 8.50 -29.67
N LEU A 147 4.55 9.53 -29.88
CA LEU A 147 4.81 10.63 -30.81
C LEU A 147 5.58 11.79 -30.15
N LEU A 148 5.72 11.77 -28.81
CA LEU A 148 6.38 12.84 -28.07
C LEU A 148 7.89 12.62 -27.97
N PRO A 149 8.70 13.70 -27.91
CA PRO A 149 10.13 13.60 -27.58
C PRO A 149 10.35 12.91 -26.22
N GLU A 150 11.39 12.08 -26.10
CA GLU A 150 11.69 11.29 -24.87
C GLU A 150 11.59 12.09 -23.56
N PRO A 151 12.13 13.32 -23.43
CA PRO A 151 12.05 14.08 -22.19
C PRO A 151 10.61 14.36 -21.75
N ILE A 152 9.70 14.62 -22.73
CA ILE A 152 8.28 14.88 -22.45
C ILE A 152 7.55 13.56 -22.24
N ALA A 153 7.83 12.55 -23.07
CA ALA A 153 7.22 11.24 -22.97
C ALA A 153 7.37 10.60 -21.59
N ARG A 154 8.52 10.76 -20.94
CA ARG A 154 8.78 10.27 -19.58
C ARG A 154 7.84 10.89 -18.53
N HIS A 155 7.52 12.18 -18.64
CA HIS A 155 6.63 12.89 -17.71
C HIS A 155 5.14 12.71 -18.04
N THR A 156 4.82 12.15 -19.18
CA THR A 156 3.45 11.92 -19.66
C THR A 156 3.07 10.43 -19.72
N GLN A 157 3.87 9.55 -19.10
CA GLN A 157 3.56 8.12 -18.96
C GLN A 157 2.52 7.85 -17.85
N GLY A 158 2.31 8.83 -16.95
CA GLY A 158 1.53 8.66 -15.75
C GLY A 158 2.35 8.08 -14.59
N PHE A 159 1.78 8.10 -13.40
CA PHE A 159 2.40 7.45 -12.25
C PHE A 159 2.28 5.93 -12.37
N GLY A 160 3.34 5.24 -12.02
CA GLY A 160 3.29 3.81 -11.80
C GLY A 160 2.33 3.43 -10.67
N SER A 161 2.03 2.16 -10.53
CA SER A 161 1.15 1.66 -9.48
C SER A 161 1.80 0.54 -8.68
N GLU A 162 1.67 0.60 -7.37
CA GLU A 162 2.19 -0.38 -6.42
C GLU A 162 1.17 -0.63 -5.32
N PHE A 163 1.30 -1.76 -4.62
CA PHE A 163 0.42 -2.03 -3.50
C PHE A 163 0.72 -1.10 -2.33
N MET A 164 1.93 -1.18 -1.81
CA MET A 164 2.46 -0.38 -0.71
C MET A 164 3.93 -0.08 -0.96
N PRO A 165 4.44 1.07 -0.52
CA PRO A 165 5.87 1.27 -0.46
C PRO A 165 6.53 0.22 0.44
N THR A 166 7.70 -0.27 0.04
CA THR A 166 8.44 -1.27 0.80
C THR A 166 8.89 -0.67 2.14
N LEU A 167 8.47 -1.29 3.25
CA LEU A 167 8.92 -0.91 4.59
C LEU A 167 10.41 -1.15 4.74
N GLU A 168 11.12 -0.26 5.44
CA GLU A 168 12.51 -0.47 5.79
C GLU A 168 12.61 -1.16 7.15
N GLU A 169 12.89 -2.46 7.13
CA GLU A 169 12.98 -3.29 8.33
C GLU A 169 14.39 -3.30 8.96
N GLY A 170 15.38 -2.62 8.35
CA GLY A 170 16.78 -2.66 8.78
C GLY A 170 17.42 -4.05 8.62
N SER A 171 16.73 -4.99 7.99
CA SER A 171 17.16 -6.35 7.76
C SER A 171 16.77 -6.82 6.36
N LEU A 172 17.47 -7.85 5.87
CA LEU A 172 17.13 -8.56 4.65
C LEU A 172 16.84 -10.02 4.99
N LEU A 173 15.96 -10.62 4.24
CA LEU A 173 15.70 -12.04 4.24
C LEU A 173 16.15 -12.61 2.90
N PHE A 174 17.13 -13.52 2.95
CA PHE A 174 17.64 -14.20 1.79
C PHE A 174 17.06 -15.61 1.71
N MET A 175 16.33 -15.89 0.64
CA MET A 175 15.67 -17.18 0.42
C MET A 175 16.01 -17.72 -0.97
N PRO A 176 17.14 -18.41 -1.10
CA PRO A 176 17.51 -19.01 -2.38
C PRO A 176 16.64 -20.22 -2.69
N VAL A 177 16.45 -20.45 -3.98
CA VAL A 177 15.82 -21.68 -4.48
C VAL A 177 16.92 -22.64 -4.92
N LEU A 178 17.00 -23.79 -4.25
CA LEU A 178 17.88 -24.90 -4.64
C LEU A 178 17.15 -25.90 -5.53
N LEU A 179 17.92 -26.79 -6.12
CA LEU A 179 17.35 -27.91 -6.88
C LEU A 179 16.57 -28.86 -5.96
N PRO A 180 15.42 -29.38 -6.40
CA PRO A 180 14.66 -30.36 -5.64
C PRO A 180 15.51 -31.54 -5.20
N ALA A 181 15.24 -32.04 -4.00
CA ALA A 181 15.97 -33.18 -3.42
C ALA A 181 17.48 -33.00 -3.20
N THR A 182 17.95 -31.75 -3.11
CA THR A 182 19.32 -31.49 -2.65
C THR A 182 19.51 -32.10 -1.26
N ALA A 183 20.53 -32.92 -1.10
CA ALA A 183 20.81 -33.63 0.15
C ALA A 183 21.05 -32.64 1.31
N LEU A 184 20.56 -32.97 2.51
CA LEU A 184 20.72 -32.11 3.70
C LEU A 184 22.17 -31.71 3.97
N THR A 185 23.14 -32.65 3.71
CA THR A 185 24.56 -32.36 3.87
C THR A 185 25.02 -31.24 2.93
N GLU A 186 24.54 -31.25 1.69
CA GLU A 186 24.89 -30.22 0.70
C GLU A 186 24.19 -28.90 1.04
N VAL A 187 22.91 -28.92 1.47
CA VAL A 187 22.21 -27.74 1.94
C VAL A 187 22.95 -27.07 3.10
N LYS A 188 23.46 -27.88 4.07
CA LYS A 188 24.28 -27.38 5.19
C LYS A 188 25.57 -26.72 4.69
N ARG A 189 26.23 -27.33 3.71
CA ARG A 189 27.49 -26.82 3.12
C ARG A 189 27.25 -25.49 2.41
N ILE A 190 26.19 -25.42 1.62
CA ILE A 190 25.79 -24.19 0.90
C ILE A 190 25.43 -23.10 1.91
N MET A 191 24.62 -23.38 2.93
CA MET A 191 24.24 -22.40 3.95
C MET A 191 25.47 -21.84 4.69
N ALA A 192 26.37 -22.70 5.11
CA ALA A 192 27.59 -22.25 5.80
C ALA A 192 28.52 -21.42 4.90
N TRP A 193 28.53 -21.68 3.59
CA TRP A 193 29.26 -20.86 2.62
C TRP A 193 28.57 -19.50 2.41
N GLN A 194 27.26 -19.49 2.12
CA GLN A 194 26.51 -18.24 1.87
C GLN A 194 26.53 -17.30 3.10
N ASP A 195 26.37 -17.84 4.31
CA ASP A 195 26.39 -17.06 5.54
C ASP A 195 27.75 -16.37 5.74
N ARG A 196 28.84 -17.06 5.41
CA ARG A 196 30.19 -16.45 5.41
C ARG A 196 30.34 -15.35 4.36
N VAL A 197 29.84 -15.58 3.15
CA VAL A 197 29.87 -14.55 2.08
C VAL A 197 29.11 -13.32 2.51
N MET A 198 27.89 -13.47 3.04
CA MET A 198 27.06 -12.36 3.50
C MET A 198 27.66 -11.65 4.71
N SER A 199 28.20 -12.38 5.68
CA SER A 199 28.87 -11.81 6.86
C SER A 199 30.13 -11.02 6.51
N SER A 200 30.76 -11.29 5.38
CA SER A 200 31.97 -10.55 4.93
C SER A 200 31.66 -9.17 4.37
N HIS A 201 30.40 -8.84 4.09
CA HIS A 201 30.02 -7.54 3.53
C HIS A 201 30.09 -6.43 4.61
N PRO A 202 30.76 -5.30 4.37
CA PRO A 202 31.00 -4.28 5.41
C PRO A 202 29.74 -3.65 6.00
N ALA A 203 28.62 -3.60 5.27
CA ALA A 203 27.35 -3.08 5.75
C ALA A 203 26.53 -4.10 6.56
N VAL A 204 26.97 -5.36 6.68
CA VAL A 204 26.26 -6.40 7.43
C VAL A 204 26.76 -6.44 8.88
N ALA A 205 25.81 -6.47 9.82
CA ALA A 205 26.08 -6.58 11.25
C ALA A 205 26.13 -8.04 11.70
N SER A 206 25.15 -8.86 11.28
CA SER A 206 25.07 -10.27 11.62
C SER A 206 24.24 -11.04 10.61
N VAL A 207 24.48 -12.35 10.52
CA VAL A 207 23.77 -13.28 9.64
C VAL A 207 23.34 -14.50 10.46
N ALA A 208 22.10 -14.95 10.26
CA ALA A 208 21.58 -16.15 10.89
C ALA A 208 20.80 -16.98 9.87
N GLY A 209 21.36 -18.10 9.45
CA GLY A 209 20.74 -19.06 8.54
C GLY A 209 19.90 -20.10 9.26
N LYS A 210 18.78 -20.46 8.67
CA LYS A 210 17.88 -21.54 9.08
C LYS A 210 17.68 -22.50 7.90
N LEU A 211 17.72 -23.80 8.15
CA LEU A 211 17.43 -24.84 7.16
C LEU A 211 16.74 -26.03 7.82
N GLY A 212 16.17 -26.90 7.02
CA GLY A 212 15.50 -28.11 7.47
C GLY A 212 13.99 -27.99 7.43
N ARG A 213 13.32 -29.09 7.74
CA ARG A 213 11.86 -29.19 7.77
C ARG A 213 11.33 -28.97 9.17
N SER A 214 10.29 -28.16 9.29
CA SER A 214 9.52 -28.02 10.53
C SER A 214 8.34 -28.98 10.53
N ASP A 215 7.98 -29.52 11.71
CA ASP A 215 6.77 -30.34 11.90
C ASP A 215 5.51 -29.48 12.12
N SER A 216 5.48 -28.31 11.51
CA SER A 216 4.39 -27.34 11.62
C SER A 216 3.69 -27.15 10.27
N ALA A 217 2.35 -27.10 10.30
CA ALA A 217 1.56 -26.76 9.12
C ALA A 217 1.73 -25.29 8.67
N THR A 218 2.24 -24.43 9.55
CA THR A 218 2.44 -23.00 9.27
C THR A 218 3.76 -22.68 8.56
N ASP A 219 4.69 -23.65 8.51
CA ASP A 219 5.96 -23.52 7.80
C ASP A 219 6.23 -24.79 6.97
N PRO A 220 5.67 -24.90 5.76
CA PRO A 220 5.80 -26.08 4.89
C PRO A 220 7.13 -26.11 4.14
N ALA A 221 8.18 -25.51 4.68
CA ALA A 221 9.49 -25.43 4.01
C ALA A 221 10.09 -26.82 3.77
N PRO A 222 10.50 -27.14 2.54
CA PRO A 222 11.24 -28.38 2.25
C PRO A 222 12.69 -28.29 2.76
N VAL A 223 13.36 -29.43 2.82
CA VAL A 223 14.75 -29.51 3.33
C VAL A 223 15.73 -28.67 2.53
N GLU A 224 15.52 -28.55 1.24
CA GLU A 224 16.36 -27.78 0.30
C GLU A 224 16.12 -26.27 0.36
N MET A 225 15.23 -25.80 1.20
CA MET A 225 14.99 -24.38 1.39
C MET A 225 15.86 -23.84 2.52
N ILE A 226 16.67 -22.86 2.18
CA ILE A 226 17.42 -22.07 3.15
C ILE A 226 16.72 -20.73 3.37
N GLU A 227 16.65 -20.30 4.60
CA GLU A 227 16.13 -18.98 4.99
C GLU A 227 17.17 -18.31 5.87
N THR A 228 17.74 -17.21 5.40
CA THR A 228 18.80 -16.50 6.10
C THR A 228 18.39 -15.06 6.36
N THR A 229 18.34 -14.68 7.64
CA THR A 229 18.13 -13.29 8.07
C THR A 229 19.46 -12.57 8.13
N ILE A 230 19.55 -11.43 7.49
CA ILE A 230 20.74 -10.58 7.41
C ILE A 230 20.38 -9.25 8.11
N MET A 231 21.02 -8.99 9.25
CA MET A 231 20.90 -7.70 9.93
C MET A 231 21.90 -6.72 9.33
N LEU A 232 21.41 -5.59 8.86
CA LEU A 232 22.26 -4.52 8.35
C LEU A 232 22.72 -3.61 9.50
N LYS A 233 23.90 -3.02 9.37
CA LYS A 233 24.35 -1.93 10.23
C LYS A 233 23.48 -0.69 9.99
N PRO A 234 23.41 0.25 10.94
CA PRO A 234 22.80 1.55 10.68
C PRO A 234 23.40 2.23 9.43
N PRO A 235 22.62 2.97 8.63
CA PRO A 235 23.07 3.57 7.36
C PRO A 235 24.28 4.51 7.48
N ASP A 236 24.46 5.17 8.63
CA ASP A 236 25.60 6.02 8.95
C ASP A 236 26.93 5.24 9.05
N GLN A 237 26.87 3.92 9.23
CA GLN A 237 28.04 3.04 9.30
C GLN A 237 28.33 2.32 7.96
N TRP A 238 27.55 2.59 6.93
CA TRP A 238 27.80 2.00 5.61
C TRP A 238 28.94 2.73 4.89
N PRO A 239 29.65 2.07 3.97
CA PRO A 239 30.62 2.72 3.11
C PRO A 239 29.98 3.91 2.36
N PRO A 240 30.71 5.02 2.11
CA PRO A 240 30.18 6.17 1.40
C PRO A 240 29.57 5.80 0.03
N GLY A 241 28.38 6.31 -0.27
CA GLY A 241 27.67 6.03 -1.52
C GLY A 241 26.95 4.67 -1.57
N THR A 242 26.96 3.91 -0.48
CA THR A 242 26.26 2.62 -0.41
C THR A 242 24.78 2.85 -0.14
N THR A 243 23.94 2.16 -0.90
CA THR A 243 22.49 2.10 -0.70
C THR A 243 22.07 0.66 -0.43
N LYS A 244 20.88 0.43 0.14
CA LYS A 244 20.35 -0.92 0.31
C LYS A 244 20.27 -1.68 -1.02
N ALA A 245 19.88 -1.00 -2.09
CA ALA A 245 19.82 -1.59 -3.43
C ALA A 245 21.21 -2.04 -3.92
N SER A 246 22.28 -1.24 -3.65
CA SER A 246 23.64 -1.64 -4.01
C SER A 246 24.16 -2.79 -3.16
N ILE A 247 23.77 -2.86 -1.87
CA ILE A 247 24.11 -4.02 -1.00
C ILE A 247 23.46 -5.29 -1.57
N VAL A 248 22.17 -5.23 -1.90
CA VAL A 248 21.45 -6.38 -2.49
C VAL A 248 22.07 -6.79 -3.83
N ALA A 249 22.48 -5.84 -4.66
CA ALA A 249 23.12 -6.12 -5.95
C ALA A 249 24.47 -6.81 -5.76
N ASP A 250 25.35 -6.30 -4.91
CA ASP A 250 26.66 -6.89 -4.60
C ASP A 250 26.53 -8.28 -3.99
N LEU A 251 25.64 -8.45 -3.01
CA LEU A 251 25.39 -9.77 -2.42
C LEU A 251 24.80 -10.76 -3.45
N SER A 252 23.90 -10.31 -4.32
CA SER A 252 23.35 -11.15 -5.39
C SER A 252 24.44 -11.66 -6.32
N GLU A 253 25.35 -10.78 -6.77
CA GLU A 253 26.46 -11.14 -7.64
C GLU A 253 27.40 -12.16 -6.99
N ARG A 254 27.82 -11.93 -5.75
CA ARG A 254 28.68 -12.85 -4.99
C ARG A 254 28.05 -14.23 -4.76
N LEU A 255 26.74 -14.28 -4.58
CA LEU A 255 26.01 -15.52 -4.29
C LEU A 255 25.63 -16.33 -5.53
N MET A 256 25.68 -15.76 -6.74
CA MET A 256 25.40 -16.49 -7.99
C MET A 256 26.45 -17.54 -8.39
N GLN A 257 27.49 -17.75 -7.60
CA GLN A 257 28.56 -18.72 -7.89
C GLN A 257 28.10 -20.17 -7.76
N VAL A 258 26.97 -20.46 -7.13
CA VAL A 258 26.43 -21.82 -6.98
C VAL A 258 25.52 -22.14 -8.16
N PRO A 259 25.79 -23.18 -8.96
CA PRO A 259 24.95 -23.57 -10.08
C PRO A 259 23.52 -23.91 -9.65
N GLY A 260 22.54 -23.40 -10.38
CA GLY A 260 21.12 -23.61 -10.09
C GLY A 260 20.57 -22.85 -8.89
N TYR A 261 21.34 -21.94 -8.34
CA TYR A 261 21.01 -21.11 -7.20
C TYR A 261 20.36 -19.80 -7.68
N VAL A 262 19.13 -19.54 -7.29
CA VAL A 262 18.42 -18.32 -7.65
C VAL A 262 18.35 -17.42 -6.41
N PRO A 263 19.14 -16.32 -6.35
CA PRO A 263 19.08 -15.40 -5.23
C PRO A 263 17.74 -14.69 -5.16
N GLY A 264 17.09 -14.74 -4.00
CA GLY A 264 15.87 -14.01 -3.72
C GLY A 264 16.04 -13.22 -2.42
N PHE A 265 16.01 -11.88 -2.52
CA PHE A 265 16.05 -10.99 -1.37
C PHE A 265 14.68 -10.35 -1.14
N LEU A 266 14.19 -10.50 0.07
CA LEU A 266 12.99 -9.84 0.60
C LEU A 266 13.33 -9.25 1.97
N GLN A 267 12.32 -8.85 2.70
CA GLN A 267 12.41 -8.49 4.10
C GLN A 267 11.59 -9.48 4.96
N PRO A 268 11.96 -9.71 6.22
CA PRO A 268 11.32 -10.75 7.05
C PRO A 268 9.80 -10.59 7.20
N ILE A 269 9.32 -9.37 7.52
CA ILE A 269 7.89 -9.10 7.72
C ILE A 269 7.16 -9.14 6.38
N GLU A 270 7.71 -8.51 5.34
CA GLU A 270 7.17 -8.53 3.98
C GLU A 270 6.96 -9.97 3.49
N ASN A 271 7.99 -10.81 3.61
CA ASN A 271 7.90 -12.22 3.21
C ASN A 271 6.82 -12.98 4.01
N ARG A 272 6.75 -12.75 5.33
CA ARG A 272 5.75 -13.41 6.18
C ARG A 272 4.33 -13.05 5.77
N ILE A 273 4.08 -11.78 5.45
CA ILE A 273 2.79 -11.31 4.96
C ILE A 273 2.44 -11.98 3.62
N LEU A 274 3.38 -12.02 2.68
CA LEU A 274 3.18 -12.63 1.37
C LEU A 274 2.90 -14.13 1.48
N MET A 275 3.71 -14.86 2.25
CA MET A 275 3.51 -16.28 2.48
C MET A 275 2.14 -16.63 3.07
N THR A 276 1.71 -15.88 4.08
CA THR A 276 0.45 -16.18 4.78
C THR A 276 -0.78 -15.78 3.98
N SER A 277 -0.67 -14.79 3.10
CA SER A 277 -1.81 -14.28 2.31
C SER A 277 -1.96 -14.92 0.94
N THR A 278 -0.86 -15.21 0.25
CA THR A 278 -0.87 -15.70 -1.14
C THR A 278 -0.23 -17.08 -1.33
N GLY A 279 0.52 -17.54 -0.32
CA GLY A 279 1.32 -18.77 -0.41
C GLY A 279 2.55 -18.65 -1.30
N ILE A 280 2.92 -17.44 -1.74
CA ILE A 280 4.05 -17.16 -2.64
C ILE A 280 5.05 -16.26 -1.93
N ARG A 281 6.35 -16.54 -2.09
CA ARG A 281 7.46 -15.85 -1.41
C ARG A 281 8.13 -14.81 -2.31
N ALA A 282 7.33 -14.11 -3.10
CA ALA A 282 7.80 -13.06 -4.00
C ALA A 282 6.70 -12.01 -4.21
N GLN A 283 7.09 -10.86 -4.74
CA GLN A 283 6.16 -9.77 -5.00
C GLN A 283 5.11 -10.13 -6.05
N VAL A 284 5.48 -10.97 -7.02
CA VAL A 284 4.59 -11.46 -8.09
C VAL A 284 4.62 -12.96 -8.14
N GLY A 285 3.45 -13.56 -8.29
CA GLY A 285 3.27 -14.97 -8.54
C GLY A 285 2.31 -15.21 -9.69
N VAL A 286 2.72 -16.01 -10.66
CA VAL A 286 1.85 -16.48 -11.73
C VAL A 286 1.48 -17.91 -11.40
N LYS A 287 0.26 -18.13 -10.91
CA LYS A 287 -0.29 -19.45 -10.57
C LYS A 287 -0.89 -20.10 -11.82
N ILE A 288 -0.56 -21.36 -12.03
CA ILE A 288 -1.07 -22.16 -13.15
C ILE A 288 -1.81 -23.35 -12.54
N PHE A 289 -3.07 -23.53 -12.89
CA PHE A 289 -3.95 -24.58 -12.40
C PHE A 289 -4.28 -25.59 -13.50
N GLY A 290 -4.42 -26.85 -13.12
CA GLY A 290 -4.81 -27.95 -14.01
C GLY A 290 -4.91 -29.27 -13.26
N ASP A 291 -4.96 -30.37 -14.01
CA ASP A 291 -5.19 -31.71 -13.44
C ASP A 291 -3.97 -32.62 -13.54
N ASP A 292 -2.98 -32.28 -14.39
CA ASP A 292 -1.74 -33.03 -14.59
C ASP A 292 -0.52 -32.25 -14.15
N LEU A 293 0.25 -32.78 -13.21
CA LEU A 293 1.39 -32.11 -12.60
C LEU A 293 2.58 -31.95 -13.56
N ASP A 294 2.78 -32.89 -14.48
CA ASP A 294 3.88 -32.85 -15.45
C ASP A 294 3.63 -31.76 -16.50
N SER A 295 2.42 -31.69 -17.04
CA SER A 295 1.99 -30.64 -17.95
C SER A 295 2.09 -29.26 -17.29
N LEU A 296 1.62 -29.12 -16.03
CA LEU A 296 1.73 -27.87 -15.26
C LEU A 296 3.18 -27.43 -15.08
N GLN A 297 4.09 -28.38 -14.78
CA GLN A 297 5.51 -28.07 -14.63
C GLN A 297 6.14 -27.55 -15.94
N GLN A 298 5.77 -28.13 -17.08
CA GLN A 298 6.24 -27.66 -18.38
C GLN A 298 5.73 -26.24 -18.67
N LYS A 299 4.46 -25.96 -18.38
CA LYS A 299 3.89 -24.61 -18.50
C LYS A 299 4.57 -23.61 -17.57
N ALA A 300 4.94 -24.02 -16.36
CA ALA A 300 5.72 -23.16 -15.46
C ALA A 300 7.07 -22.76 -16.06
N PHE A 301 7.78 -23.69 -16.74
CA PHE A 301 9.02 -23.36 -17.44
C PHE A 301 8.80 -22.45 -18.66
N GLU A 302 7.67 -22.57 -19.38
CA GLU A 302 7.32 -21.66 -20.47
C GLU A 302 7.11 -20.25 -19.92
N VAL A 303 6.32 -20.11 -18.85
CA VAL A 303 6.04 -18.83 -18.19
C VAL A 303 7.32 -18.21 -17.61
N GLU A 304 8.21 -19.02 -16.99
CA GLU A 304 9.52 -18.56 -16.51
C GLU A 304 10.33 -17.91 -17.64
N ARG A 305 10.40 -18.53 -18.80
CA ARG A 305 11.13 -17.99 -19.97
C ARG A 305 10.54 -16.67 -20.46
N VAL A 306 9.23 -16.52 -20.41
CA VAL A 306 8.55 -15.26 -20.77
C VAL A 306 8.89 -14.17 -19.77
N ILE A 307 8.74 -14.45 -18.46
CA ILE A 307 8.99 -13.46 -17.39
C ILE A 307 10.45 -13.00 -17.37
N ASN A 308 11.42 -13.91 -17.60
CA ASN A 308 12.84 -13.55 -17.64
C ASN A 308 13.20 -12.53 -18.74
N ARG A 309 12.36 -12.38 -19.75
CA ARG A 309 12.53 -11.38 -20.83
C ARG A 309 11.86 -10.04 -20.55
N VAL A 310 11.10 -9.94 -19.46
CA VAL A 310 10.45 -8.69 -19.05
C VAL A 310 11.44 -7.82 -18.30
N GLN A 311 11.56 -6.56 -18.71
CA GLN A 311 12.46 -5.62 -18.05
C GLN A 311 12.09 -5.43 -16.57
N GLY A 312 13.07 -5.49 -15.70
CA GLY A 312 12.91 -5.35 -14.25
C GLY A 312 12.65 -6.68 -13.53
N ALA A 313 12.50 -7.80 -14.23
CA ALA A 313 12.34 -9.11 -13.61
C ALA A 313 13.61 -9.55 -12.87
N THR A 314 13.45 -9.98 -11.62
CA THR A 314 14.53 -10.52 -10.79
C THR A 314 14.05 -11.71 -9.97
N GLY A 315 14.94 -12.66 -9.66
CA GLY A 315 14.60 -13.81 -8.84
C GLY A 315 13.48 -14.67 -9.43
N VAL A 316 13.40 -14.76 -10.77
CA VAL A 316 12.38 -15.55 -11.44
C VAL A 316 12.66 -17.03 -11.23
N ALA A 317 11.72 -17.73 -10.64
CA ALA A 317 11.83 -19.16 -10.39
C ALA A 317 10.46 -19.84 -10.44
N PRO A 318 10.31 -20.95 -11.16
CA PRO A 318 9.14 -21.79 -11.10
C PRO A 318 9.16 -22.64 -9.83
N SER A 319 7.98 -23.00 -9.32
CA SER A 319 7.89 -24.09 -8.36
C SER A 319 8.29 -25.39 -9.05
N ARG A 320 9.30 -26.05 -8.50
CA ARG A 320 9.80 -27.31 -9.06
C ARG A 320 9.12 -28.47 -8.34
N VAL A 321 8.00 -28.89 -8.89
CA VAL A 321 7.13 -29.90 -8.26
C VAL A 321 7.55 -31.33 -8.57
N GLN A 322 8.38 -31.55 -9.59
CA GLN A 322 8.91 -32.85 -9.99
C GLN A 322 10.43 -32.93 -9.76
N GLY A 323 10.98 -34.15 -9.80
CA GLY A 323 12.43 -34.38 -9.75
C GLY A 323 12.95 -34.99 -8.45
N LYS A 324 12.07 -35.31 -7.47
CA LYS A 324 12.49 -35.98 -6.23
C LYS A 324 12.68 -37.46 -6.46
N PRO A 325 13.87 -38.02 -6.08
CA PRO A 325 14.08 -39.46 -6.13
C PRO A 325 13.34 -40.14 -4.96
N TYR A 326 12.65 -41.22 -5.29
CA TYR A 326 11.98 -42.12 -4.33
C TYR A 326 12.60 -43.49 -4.42
N LEU A 327 12.57 -44.19 -3.29
CA LEU A 327 12.81 -45.60 -3.22
C LEU A 327 11.46 -46.34 -3.26
N GLU A 328 11.17 -46.99 -4.35
CA GLU A 328 9.98 -47.83 -4.51
C GLU A 328 10.30 -49.27 -4.17
N ILE A 329 9.52 -49.84 -3.26
CA ILE A 329 9.62 -51.24 -2.85
C ILE A 329 8.30 -51.92 -3.23
N ALA A 330 8.27 -52.54 -4.41
CA ALA A 330 7.09 -53.22 -4.94
C ALA A 330 7.08 -54.68 -4.52
N VAL A 331 6.22 -55.02 -3.60
CA VAL A 331 6.14 -56.38 -3.02
C VAL A 331 5.43 -57.32 -3.99
N ARG A 332 6.09 -58.48 -4.27
CA ARG A 332 5.52 -59.56 -5.09
C ARG A 332 4.59 -60.43 -4.25
N ARG A 333 3.30 -60.14 -4.27
CA ARG A 333 2.30 -60.78 -3.42
C ARG A 333 2.23 -62.30 -3.59
N GLU A 334 2.48 -62.80 -4.79
CA GLU A 334 2.49 -64.23 -5.09
C GLU A 334 3.58 -64.98 -4.33
N LEU A 335 4.74 -64.34 -4.17
CA LEU A 335 5.87 -64.93 -3.43
C LEU A 335 5.62 -64.86 -1.92
N LEU A 336 4.92 -63.84 -1.42
CA LEU A 336 4.57 -63.77 0.00
C LEU A 336 3.76 -64.96 0.45
N GLY A 337 2.78 -65.37 -0.35
CA GLY A 337 1.96 -66.56 -0.05
C GLY A 337 2.76 -67.82 0.09
N ARG A 338 3.85 -68.03 -0.67
CA ARG A 338 4.75 -69.20 -0.55
C ARG A 338 5.53 -69.21 0.75
N TYR A 339 5.86 -68.04 1.28
CA TYR A 339 6.63 -67.92 2.52
C TYR A 339 5.76 -67.68 3.76
N GLY A 340 4.44 -67.66 3.61
CA GLY A 340 3.50 -67.38 4.70
C GLY A 340 3.61 -65.99 5.29
N LEU A 341 4.09 -65.01 4.49
CA LEU A 341 4.29 -63.62 4.87
C LEU A 341 3.10 -62.76 4.42
N SER A 342 2.72 -61.85 5.25
CA SER A 342 1.77 -60.78 4.88
C SER A 342 2.50 -59.54 4.37
N VAL A 343 1.81 -58.72 3.56
CA VAL A 343 2.32 -57.41 3.10
C VAL A 343 2.66 -56.51 4.31
N ALA A 344 1.83 -56.56 5.37
CA ALA A 344 2.04 -55.77 6.59
C ALA A 344 3.32 -56.14 7.35
N GLU A 345 3.72 -57.41 7.35
CA GLU A 345 5.01 -57.86 7.97
C GLU A 345 6.21 -57.29 7.19
N VAL A 346 6.16 -57.35 5.85
CA VAL A 346 7.23 -56.78 5.00
C VAL A 346 7.33 -55.27 5.21
N PHE A 347 6.21 -54.55 5.18
CA PHE A 347 6.28 -53.09 5.37
C PHE A 347 6.64 -52.69 6.80
N ARG A 348 6.33 -53.47 7.81
CA ARG A 348 6.81 -53.25 9.19
C ARG A 348 8.35 -53.32 9.26
N LEU A 349 8.95 -54.25 8.53
CA LEU A 349 10.41 -54.33 8.43
C LEU A 349 10.98 -53.12 7.67
N VAL A 350 10.38 -52.76 6.55
CA VAL A 350 10.76 -51.57 5.76
C VAL A 350 10.69 -50.31 6.61
N GLU A 351 9.59 -50.12 7.32
CA GLU A 351 9.37 -48.97 8.24
C GLU A 351 10.44 -48.97 9.34
N ALA A 352 10.63 -50.06 10.06
CA ALA A 352 11.59 -50.14 11.15
C ALA A 352 13.06 -50.08 10.66
N GLY A 353 13.38 -50.82 9.60
CA GLY A 353 14.76 -50.95 9.11
C GLY A 353 15.22 -49.71 8.34
N ILE A 354 14.42 -49.20 7.42
CA ILE A 354 14.80 -48.10 6.54
C ILE A 354 14.37 -46.77 7.13
N GLY A 355 13.11 -46.60 7.50
CA GLY A 355 12.55 -45.37 8.04
C GLY A 355 13.01 -45.09 9.48
N GLY A 356 13.00 -46.11 10.29
CA GLY A 356 13.23 -46.06 11.73
C GLY A 356 11.94 -45.87 12.55
N VAL A 357 11.85 -46.63 13.63
CA VAL A 357 10.72 -46.60 14.56
C VAL A 357 11.15 -45.92 15.85
N THR A 358 10.40 -44.94 16.30
CA THR A 358 10.60 -44.28 17.59
C THR A 358 10.05 -45.20 18.70
N VAL A 359 10.95 -45.75 19.50
CA VAL A 359 10.62 -46.68 20.60
C VAL A 359 10.43 -45.97 21.95
N GLY A 360 10.78 -44.70 22.04
CA GLY A 360 10.65 -43.92 23.25
C GLY A 360 11.17 -42.49 23.08
N THR A 361 11.09 -41.72 24.15
CA THR A 361 11.64 -40.35 24.19
C THR A 361 12.47 -40.20 25.46
N THR A 362 13.72 -39.80 25.34
CA THR A 362 14.52 -39.40 26.50
C THR A 362 14.42 -37.93 26.78
N ILE A 363 14.39 -37.56 28.06
CA ILE A 363 14.25 -36.18 28.52
C ILE A 363 15.54 -35.74 29.21
N LYS A 364 16.15 -34.67 28.69
CA LYS A 364 17.37 -34.09 29.28
C LYS A 364 17.14 -32.59 29.51
N GLY A 365 16.80 -32.25 30.74
CA GLY A 365 16.40 -30.89 31.07
C GLY A 365 15.09 -30.50 30.37
N ARG A 366 15.14 -29.49 29.49
CA ARG A 366 14.00 -29.07 28.64
C ARG A 366 13.92 -29.78 27.30
N GLU A 367 14.97 -30.50 26.94
CA GLU A 367 15.09 -31.17 25.64
C GLU A 367 14.42 -32.54 25.68
N ARG A 368 13.78 -32.89 24.57
CA ARG A 368 13.12 -34.18 24.35
C ARG A 368 13.68 -34.79 23.10
N TRP A 369 14.37 -35.94 23.25
CA TRP A 369 15.03 -36.63 22.17
C TRP A 369 14.33 -37.93 21.86
N PRO A 370 13.84 -38.15 20.62
CA PRO A 370 13.26 -39.42 20.24
C PRO A 370 14.35 -40.50 20.22
N LEU A 371 14.09 -41.64 20.82
CA LEU A 371 14.91 -42.84 20.71
C LEU A 371 14.44 -43.64 19.52
N GLN A 372 15.19 -43.62 18.44
CA GLN A 372 14.84 -44.27 17.18
C GLN A 372 15.71 -45.50 16.93
N VAL A 373 15.09 -46.60 16.53
CA VAL A 373 15.78 -47.81 16.08
C VAL A 373 15.65 -47.93 14.57
N ARG A 374 16.79 -48.09 13.90
CA ARG A 374 16.88 -48.32 12.44
C ARG A 374 18.18 -49.01 12.07
N LEU A 375 18.27 -49.49 10.84
CA LEU A 375 19.51 -50.04 10.29
C LEU A 375 20.60 -48.99 10.13
N GLU A 376 21.85 -49.38 10.10
CA GLU A 376 22.98 -48.50 9.87
C GLU A 376 22.91 -47.79 8.50
N GLN A 377 23.57 -46.65 8.37
CA GLN A 377 23.60 -45.89 7.13
C GLN A 377 24.19 -46.68 5.95
N ALA A 378 25.17 -47.49 6.22
CA ALA A 378 25.80 -48.34 5.21
C ALA A 378 24.82 -49.34 4.57
N ASP A 379 23.90 -49.90 5.37
CA ASP A 379 22.92 -50.86 4.89
C ASP A 379 21.68 -50.21 4.23
N ARG A 380 21.43 -48.95 4.55
CA ARG A 380 20.29 -48.18 3.98
C ARG A 380 20.64 -47.37 2.73
N GLY A 381 21.95 -47.13 2.50
CA GLY A 381 22.42 -46.24 1.43
C GLY A 381 22.55 -46.92 0.07
N ASP A 382 22.57 -48.23 0.02
CA ASP A 382 22.81 -49.05 -1.17
C ASP A 382 21.59 -49.93 -1.50
N LEU A 383 21.15 -49.91 -2.77
CA LEU A 383 20.02 -50.72 -3.25
C LEU A 383 20.26 -52.23 -3.12
N GLU A 384 21.50 -52.67 -3.37
CA GLU A 384 21.87 -54.10 -3.28
C GLU A 384 21.77 -54.56 -1.82
N ARG A 385 22.33 -53.78 -0.88
CA ARG A 385 22.25 -54.09 0.56
C ARG A 385 20.84 -54.03 1.10
N LEU A 386 19.98 -53.13 0.59
CA LEU A 386 18.56 -53.11 0.94
C LEU A 386 17.87 -54.40 0.51
N GLY A 387 18.24 -54.97 -0.64
CA GLY A 387 17.77 -56.28 -1.09
C GLY A 387 18.20 -57.46 -0.20
N GLU A 388 19.30 -57.35 0.48
CA GLU A 388 19.86 -58.38 1.38
C GLU A 388 19.22 -58.39 2.78
N ILE A 389 18.40 -57.41 3.13
CA ILE A 389 17.75 -57.31 4.45
C ILE A 389 16.96 -58.61 4.71
N PRO A 390 17.27 -59.35 5.79
CA PRO A 390 16.62 -60.61 6.05
C PRO A 390 15.27 -60.42 6.78
N LEU A 391 14.25 -61.12 6.31
CA LEU A 391 12.97 -61.33 7.01
C LEU A 391 12.91 -62.74 7.54
N LEU A 392 12.39 -62.90 8.75
CA LEU A 392 12.13 -64.20 9.32
C LEU A 392 10.65 -64.57 9.03
N THR A 393 10.44 -65.68 8.34
CA THR A 393 9.09 -66.18 8.08
C THR A 393 8.50 -66.83 9.34
N PRO A 394 7.15 -67.00 9.43
CA PRO A 394 6.53 -67.74 10.54
C PRO A 394 7.05 -69.17 10.72
N SER A 395 7.56 -69.79 9.65
CA SER A 395 8.19 -71.12 9.68
C SER A 395 9.67 -71.12 10.11
N GLY A 396 10.24 -69.93 10.44
CA GLY A 396 11.63 -69.80 10.85
C GLY A 396 12.65 -69.72 9.71
N VAL A 397 12.22 -69.70 8.47
CA VAL A 397 13.11 -69.52 7.28
C VAL A 397 13.48 -68.06 7.11
N ARG A 398 14.72 -67.78 6.80
CA ARG A 398 15.20 -66.42 6.44
C ARG A 398 15.03 -66.21 4.94
N VAL A 399 14.33 -65.13 4.57
CA VAL A 399 14.11 -64.71 3.20
C VAL A 399 14.64 -63.27 3.06
N GLN A 400 15.37 -62.98 2.00
CA GLN A 400 15.87 -61.62 1.74
C GLN A 400 14.78 -60.75 1.11
N LEU A 401 14.75 -59.45 1.41
CA LEU A 401 13.77 -58.50 0.87
C LEU A 401 13.74 -58.52 -0.66
N GLY A 402 14.90 -58.55 -1.32
CA GLY A 402 15.02 -58.61 -2.78
C GLY A 402 14.48 -59.89 -3.42
N GLN A 403 14.25 -60.96 -2.63
CA GLN A 403 13.62 -62.20 -3.14
C GLN A 403 12.08 -62.05 -3.24
N ILE A 404 11.48 -61.12 -2.46
CA ILE A 404 10.03 -60.95 -2.36
C ILE A 404 9.54 -59.56 -2.79
N ALA A 405 10.47 -58.64 -3.11
CA ALA A 405 10.18 -57.30 -3.57
C ALA A 405 11.13 -56.82 -4.65
N ASP A 406 10.63 -55.99 -5.55
CA ASP A 406 11.45 -55.22 -6.49
C ASP A 406 11.79 -53.87 -5.88
N ILE A 407 13.09 -53.56 -5.76
CA ILE A 407 13.58 -52.34 -5.17
C ILE A 407 14.18 -51.49 -6.27
N ARG A 408 13.61 -50.31 -6.51
CA ARG A 408 14.06 -49.40 -7.58
C ARG A 408 13.99 -47.94 -7.18
N ARG A 409 14.88 -47.12 -7.78
CA ARG A 409 14.78 -45.68 -7.70
C ARG A 409 13.81 -45.18 -8.79
N VAL A 410 12.85 -44.38 -8.39
CA VAL A 410 11.91 -43.69 -9.30
C VAL A 410 11.97 -42.20 -9.05
N VAL A 411 11.67 -41.41 -10.06
CA VAL A 411 11.55 -39.97 -9.92
C VAL A 411 10.05 -39.63 -9.83
N GLY A 412 9.73 -38.81 -8.89
CA GLY A 412 8.33 -38.42 -8.66
C GLY A 412 8.20 -36.98 -8.14
N PRO A 413 7.01 -36.62 -7.67
CA PRO A 413 6.74 -35.25 -7.22
C PRO A 413 7.54 -34.90 -5.96
N ASN A 414 8.16 -33.73 -5.97
CA ASN A 414 8.82 -33.16 -4.81
C ASN A 414 7.81 -32.56 -3.83
N GLU A 415 6.85 -31.85 -4.38
CA GLU A 415 5.77 -31.20 -3.65
C GLU A 415 4.50 -31.23 -4.50
N ILE A 416 3.36 -31.48 -3.89
CA ILE A 416 2.05 -31.41 -4.52
C ILE A 416 1.27 -30.31 -3.84
N GLN A 417 0.98 -29.23 -4.58
CA GLN A 417 0.18 -28.11 -4.10
C GLN A 417 -1.18 -28.09 -4.77
N SER A 418 -2.20 -27.78 -4.00
CA SER A 418 -3.57 -27.58 -4.50
C SER A 418 -4.18 -26.32 -3.88
N GLU A 419 -5.06 -25.70 -4.63
CA GLU A 419 -5.84 -24.54 -4.18
C GLU A 419 -7.25 -24.66 -4.80
N ASN A 420 -8.28 -24.47 -3.99
CA ASN A 420 -9.68 -24.62 -4.41
C ASN A 420 -10.00 -25.95 -5.10
N GLY A 421 -9.37 -27.06 -4.62
CA GLY A 421 -9.59 -28.41 -5.14
C GLY A 421 -8.88 -28.71 -6.48
N ARG A 422 -8.02 -27.82 -6.99
CA ARG A 422 -7.25 -28.02 -8.24
C ARG A 422 -5.76 -28.03 -7.94
N LEU A 423 -5.01 -28.85 -8.66
CA LEU A 423 -3.55 -28.82 -8.59
C LEU A 423 -3.04 -27.45 -9.10
N ARG A 424 -1.99 -26.96 -8.48
CA ARG A 424 -1.34 -25.71 -8.89
C ARG A 424 0.18 -25.83 -8.92
N VAL A 425 0.75 -25.11 -9.85
CA VAL A 425 2.16 -24.71 -9.83
C VAL A 425 2.22 -23.19 -9.91
N PHE A 426 3.35 -22.58 -9.61
CA PHE A 426 3.51 -21.14 -9.76
C PHE A 426 4.90 -20.77 -10.27
N VAL A 427 4.99 -19.59 -10.88
CA VAL A 427 6.26 -18.93 -11.19
C VAL A 427 6.30 -17.67 -10.36
N GLN A 428 7.31 -17.56 -9.50
CA GLN A 428 7.54 -16.37 -8.69
C GLN A 428 8.52 -15.41 -9.36
N ALA A 429 8.34 -14.11 -9.13
CA ALA A 429 9.25 -13.08 -9.60
C ALA A 429 9.22 -11.87 -8.66
N ASN A 430 10.34 -11.16 -8.57
CA ASN A 430 10.41 -9.84 -7.96
C ASN A 430 10.65 -8.79 -9.03
N VAL A 431 10.25 -7.54 -8.75
CA VAL A 431 10.44 -6.42 -9.66
C VAL A 431 11.47 -5.45 -9.10
N ARG A 432 12.34 -4.91 -9.96
CA ARG A 432 13.35 -3.91 -9.62
C ARG A 432 13.29 -2.76 -10.62
N ASP A 433 13.47 -1.54 -10.12
CA ASP A 433 13.55 -0.30 -10.91
C ASP A 433 12.33 -0.02 -11.79
N ARG A 434 11.17 -0.57 -11.41
CA ARG A 434 9.92 -0.46 -12.14
C ARG A 434 8.71 -0.63 -11.20
N ASP A 435 7.56 -0.05 -11.57
CA ASP A 435 6.31 -0.25 -10.84
C ASP A 435 5.72 -1.66 -11.01
N LEU A 436 5.12 -2.15 -9.93
CA LEU A 436 4.55 -3.50 -9.88
C LEU A 436 3.39 -3.69 -10.87
N GLY A 437 2.50 -2.71 -10.95
CA GLY A 437 1.31 -2.81 -11.81
C GLY A 437 1.65 -2.90 -13.29
N GLY A 438 2.51 -2.01 -13.79
CA GLY A 438 2.98 -2.04 -15.17
C GLY A 438 3.77 -3.32 -15.51
N PHE A 439 4.56 -3.82 -14.54
CA PHE A 439 5.28 -5.08 -14.69
C PHE A 439 4.34 -6.28 -14.87
N VAL A 440 3.32 -6.40 -14.02
CA VAL A 440 2.34 -7.50 -14.11
C VAL A 440 1.49 -7.41 -15.37
N GLU A 441 1.09 -6.23 -15.79
CA GLU A 441 0.32 -6.06 -17.03
C GLU A 441 1.12 -6.46 -18.29
N GLU A 442 2.43 -6.18 -18.32
CA GLU A 442 3.31 -6.66 -19.40
C GLU A 442 3.45 -8.19 -19.35
N ILE A 443 3.61 -8.79 -18.16
CA ILE A 443 3.64 -10.25 -18.02
C ILE A 443 2.36 -10.87 -18.54
N LYS A 444 1.19 -10.34 -18.17
CA LYS A 444 -0.12 -10.82 -18.63
C LYS A 444 -0.21 -10.82 -20.14
N GLN A 445 0.17 -9.70 -20.76
CA GLN A 445 0.13 -9.58 -22.22
C GLN A 445 1.05 -10.62 -22.89
N ARG A 446 2.32 -10.68 -22.47
CA ARG A 446 3.29 -11.61 -23.08
C ARG A 446 2.94 -13.08 -22.84
N VAL A 447 2.48 -13.42 -21.63
CA VAL A 447 2.05 -14.80 -21.31
C VAL A 447 0.84 -15.19 -22.16
N ALA A 448 -0.13 -14.29 -22.36
CA ALA A 448 -1.29 -14.55 -23.22
C ALA A 448 -0.90 -14.73 -24.70
N GLU A 449 0.13 -14.03 -25.18
CA GLU A 449 0.63 -14.12 -26.56
C GLU A 449 1.55 -15.34 -26.80
N GLU A 450 2.36 -15.73 -25.81
CA GLU A 450 3.46 -16.68 -26.00
C GLU A 450 3.22 -18.06 -25.35
N VAL A 451 2.29 -18.19 -24.40
CA VAL A 451 2.03 -19.45 -23.67
C VAL A 451 0.66 -20.01 -24.05
N SER A 452 0.66 -21.17 -24.70
CA SER A 452 -0.57 -21.89 -25.03
C SER A 452 -0.98 -22.80 -23.86
N LEU A 453 -2.19 -22.59 -23.34
CA LEU A 453 -2.77 -23.42 -22.27
C LEU A 453 -3.52 -24.61 -22.88
N GLU A 454 -3.45 -25.76 -22.19
CA GLU A 454 -4.25 -26.92 -22.52
C GLU A 454 -5.70 -26.79 -21.98
N PRO A 455 -6.66 -27.52 -22.54
CA PRO A 455 -8.02 -27.54 -22.01
C PRO A 455 -8.04 -27.87 -20.52
N GLY A 456 -8.75 -27.05 -19.73
CA GLY A 456 -8.81 -27.19 -18.26
C GLY A 456 -7.71 -26.45 -17.49
N GLN A 457 -6.67 -25.96 -18.14
CA GLN A 457 -5.65 -25.13 -17.49
C GLN A 457 -6.09 -23.67 -17.41
N THR A 458 -5.74 -23.00 -16.30
CA THR A 458 -6.00 -21.56 -16.09
C THR A 458 -4.81 -20.90 -15.42
N ILE A 459 -4.64 -19.59 -15.67
CA ILE A 459 -3.60 -18.76 -15.04
C ILE A 459 -4.26 -17.70 -14.18
N GLU A 460 -3.71 -17.52 -12.97
CA GLU A 460 -4.06 -16.45 -12.06
C GLU A 460 -2.80 -15.68 -11.61
N TYR A 461 -2.94 -14.36 -11.46
CA TYR A 461 -1.84 -13.49 -11.03
C TYR A 461 -2.02 -13.09 -9.57
N SER A 462 -1.02 -13.41 -8.74
CA SER A 462 -1.08 -13.31 -7.28
C SER A 462 0.16 -12.57 -6.72
N GLY A 463 0.32 -12.56 -5.41
CA GLY A 463 1.36 -11.81 -4.71
C GLY A 463 0.85 -10.43 -4.28
N GLN A 464 1.72 -9.44 -4.21
CA GLN A 464 1.32 -8.06 -3.86
C GLN A 464 0.31 -7.46 -4.85
N TYR A 465 0.34 -7.91 -6.10
CA TYR A 465 -0.59 -7.49 -7.14
C TYR A 465 -2.06 -7.81 -6.80
N GLU A 466 -2.32 -8.96 -6.18
CA GLU A 466 -3.68 -9.35 -5.74
C GLU A 466 -4.24 -8.37 -4.72
N HIS A 467 -3.43 -7.93 -3.77
CA HIS A 467 -3.83 -6.93 -2.78
C HIS A 467 -4.11 -5.57 -3.42
N GLN A 468 -3.25 -5.17 -4.37
CA GLN A 468 -3.44 -3.93 -5.14
C GLN A 468 -4.75 -3.95 -5.94
N LEU A 469 -5.05 -5.07 -6.60
CA LEU A 469 -6.27 -5.22 -7.38
C LEU A 469 -7.52 -5.13 -6.50
N ARG A 470 -7.53 -5.81 -5.35
CA ARG A 470 -8.62 -5.78 -4.37
C ARG A 470 -8.86 -4.38 -3.83
N ALA A 471 -7.80 -3.67 -3.43
CA ALA A 471 -7.90 -2.30 -2.95
C ALA A 471 -8.45 -1.36 -4.03
N ARG A 472 -7.97 -1.48 -5.27
CA ARG A 472 -8.45 -0.71 -6.42
C ARG A 472 -9.93 -0.98 -6.70
N GLU A 473 -10.35 -2.23 -6.68
CA GLU A 473 -11.74 -2.63 -6.90
C GLU A 473 -12.65 -2.02 -5.81
N THR A 474 -12.32 -2.20 -4.54
CA THR A 474 -13.06 -1.61 -3.42
C THR A 474 -13.19 -0.08 -3.57
N LEU A 475 -12.08 0.61 -3.81
CA LEU A 475 -12.09 2.07 -3.95
C LEU A 475 -12.87 2.56 -5.17
N SER A 476 -12.90 1.77 -6.27
CA SER A 476 -13.61 2.14 -7.51
C SER A 476 -15.12 2.26 -7.33
N TYR A 477 -15.73 1.50 -6.41
CA TYR A 477 -17.16 1.58 -6.10
C TYR A 477 -17.44 2.52 -4.92
N VAL A 478 -16.61 2.45 -3.89
CA VAL A 478 -16.86 3.16 -2.64
C VAL A 478 -16.62 4.66 -2.79
N PHE A 479 -15.59 5.07 -3.50
CA PHE A 479 -15.26 6.48 -3.66
C PHE A 479 -16.35 7.29 -4.38
N PRO A 480 -16.91 6.86 -5.53
CA PRO A 480 -18.06 7.53 -6.15
C PRO A 480 -19.31 7.55 -5.27
N ALA A 481 -19.61 6.45 -4.55
CA ALA A 481 -20.76 6.40 -3.65
C ALA A 481 -20.64 7.44 -2.51
N VAL A 482 -19.48 7.53 -1.87
CA VAL A 482 -19.23 8.52 -0.83
C VAL A 482 -19.27 9.95 -1.39
N LEU A 483 -18.77 10.17 -2.60
CA LEU A 483 -18.84 11.45 -3.27
C LEU A 483 -20.29 11.90 -3.50
N LEU A 484 -21.17 10.98 -3.90
CA LEU A 484 -22.60 11.22 -4.03
C LEU A 484 -23.26 11.58 -2.68
N ILE A 485 -22.93 10.85 -1.62
CA ILE A 485 -23.44 11.12 -0.27
C ILE A 485 -22.99 12.51 0.20
N ILE A 486 -21.73 12.86 -0.02
CA ILE A 486 -21.19 14.18 0.31
C ILE A 486 -21.91 15.25 -0.51
N PHE A 487 -22.12 15.03 -1.81
CA PHE A 487 -22.86 15.97 -2.66
C PHE A 487 -24.29 16.18 -2.15
N ALA A 488 -25.01 15.11 -1.83
CA ALA A 488 -26.35 15.20 -1.25
C ALA A 488 -26.34 15.99 0.08
N THR A 489 -25.36 15.72 0.95
CA THR A 489 -25.18 16.45 2.22
C THR A 489 -24.95 17.96 1.97
N LEU A 490 -24.15 18.30 0.97
CA LEU A 490 -23.94 19.70 0.57
C LEU A 490 -25.19 20.35 0.02
N VAL A 491 -25.98 19.66 -0.81
CA VAL A 491 -27.25 20.15 -1.32
C VAL A 491 -28.23 20.45 -0.17
N VAL A 492 -28.31 19.55 0.81
CA VAL A 492 -29.13 19.77 2.03
C VAL A 492 -28.63 20.97 2.84
N THR A 493 -27.31 21.12 2.95
CA THR A 493 -26.69 22.21 3.72
C THR A 493 -26.93 23.57 3.10
N PHE A 494 -26.69 23.69 1.80
CA PHE A 494 -26.82 24.95 1.07
C PHE A 494 -28.22 25.20 0.49
N ARG A 495 -29.09 24.18 0.49
CA ARG A 495 -30.40 24.20 -0.20
C ARG A 495 -30.30 24.61 -1.67
N SER A 496 -29.16 24.37 -2.30
CA SER A 496 -28.84 24.76 -3.67
C SER A 496 -27.88 23.76 -4.30
N VAL A 497 -28.29 23.13 -5.41
CA VAL A 497 -27.46 22.24 -6.21
C VAL A 497 -26.23 22.98 -6.76
N GLY A 498 -26.42 24.21 -7.20
CA GLY A 498 -25.34 25.02 -7.76
C GLY A 498 -24.27 25.41 -6.75
N GLU A 499 -24.64 25.72 -5.48
CA GLU A 499 -23.65 26.00 -4.43
C GLU A 499 -22.91 24.72 -4.03
N ALA A 500 -23.61 23.59 -3.92
CA ALA A 500 -23.02 22.30 -3.66
C ALA A 500 -22.00 21.90 -4.76
N ALA A 501 -22.36 22.09 -6.03
CA ALA A 501 -21.48 21.86 -7.16
C ALA A 501 -20.24 22.77 -7.13
N HIS A 502 -20.42 24.05 -6.78
CA HIS A 502 -19.30 25.00 -6.63
C HIS A 502 -18.30 24.53 -5.55
N VAL A 503 -18.79 24.05 -4.41
CA VAL A 503 -17.94 23.53 -3.33
C VAL A 503 -17.18 22.28 -3.79
N ILE A 504 -17.83 21.33 -4.47
CA ILE A 504 -17.18 20.12 -4.97
C ILE A 504 -16.12 20.45 -6.03
N LEU A 505 -16.34 21.46 -6.86
CA LEU A 505 -15.37 21.89 -7.87
C LEU A 505 -14.02 22.32 -7.25
N ALA A 506 -13.99 22.69 -5.97
CA ALA A 506 -12.75 22.98 -5.26
C ALA A 506 -11.82 21.74 -5.12
N VAL A 507 -12.38 20.53 -5.16
CA VAL A 507 -11.62 19.29 -4.95
C VAL A 507 -10.62 18.99 -6.09
N PRO A 508 -11.01 18.94 -7.38
CA PRO A 508 -10.08 18.70 -8.47
C PRO A 508 -8.87 19.65 -8.44
N PHE A 509 -9.11 20.90 -8.09
CA PHE A 509 -8.03 21.89 -8.01
C PHE A 509 -7.14 21.69 -6.77
N ALA A 510 -7.68 21.23 -5.65
CA ALA A 510 -6.88 20.86 -4.50
C ALA A 510 -5.96 19.66 -4.83
N LEU A 511 -6.43 18.70 -5.64
CA LEU A 511 -5.64 17.55 -6.04
C LEU A 511 -4.41 17.93 -6.88
N THR A 512 -4.44 19.07 -7.62
CA THR A 512 -3.32 19.46 -8.49
C THR A 512 -2.00 19.60 -7.74
N GLY A 513 -2.00 20.24 -6.58
CA GLY A 513 -0.79 20.40 -5.76
C GLY A 513 -0.29 19.06 -5.20
N GLY A 514 -1.21 18.16 -4.87
CA GLY A 514 -0.88 16.81 -4.47
C GLY A 514 -0.15 16.04 -5.58
N VAL A 515 -0.67 16.10 -6.81
CA VAL A 515 -0.06 15.48 -7.99
C VAL A 515 1.32 16.06 -8.29
N LEU A 516 1.48 17.38 -8.22
CA LEU A 516 2.77 18.04 -8.47
C LEU A 516 3.82 17.65 -7.44
N LEU A 517 3.46 17.64 -6.15
CA LEU A 517 4.38 17.24 -5.09
C LEU A 517 4.71 15.75 -5.16
N GLN A 518 3.73 14.91 -5.48
CA GLN A 518 3.93 13.47 -5.70
C GLN A 518 4.89 13.22 -6.87
N ALA A 519 4.74 13.93 -7.99
CA ALA A 519 5.63 13.86 -9.14
C ALA A 519 7.06 14.28 -8.76
N TRP A 520 7.18 15.35 -7.97
CA TRP A 520 8.49 15.84 -7.52
C TRP A 520 9.20 14.87 -6.58
N MET A 521 8.44 14.21 -5.70
CA MET A 521 8.95 13.19 -4.77
C MET A 521 9.18 11.82 -5.42
N GLY A 522 8.64 11.57 -6.63
CA GLY A 522 8.80 10.33 -7.37
C GLY A 522 7.98 9.15 -6.83
N PHE A 523 6.90 9.39 -6.08
CA PHE A 523 6.06 8.33 -5.55
C PHE A 523 5.06 7.80 -6.57
N ASN A 524 4.93 6.46 -6.66
CA ASN A 524 3.87 5.79 -7.41
C ASN A 524 2.51 5.91 -6.71
N PHE A 525 1.43 5.58 -7.43
CA PHE A 525 0.14 5.37 -6.79
C PHE A 525 0.17 4.10 -5.95
N SER A 526 0.03 4.26 -4.65
CA SER A 526 -0.11 3.19 -3.66
C SER A 526 -1.36 3.40 -2.83
N VAL A 527 -1.76 2.41 -2.05
CA VAL A 527 -2.89 2.55 -1.11
C VAL A 527 -2.64 3.70 -0.13
N ALA A 528 -1.39 3.91 0.31
CA ALA A 528 -1.01 5.02 1.19
C ALA A 528 -1.26 6.39 0.52
N VAL A 529 -0.88 6.55 -0.74
CA VAL A 529 -1.13 7.77 -1.53
C VAL A 529 -2.63 8.03 -1.70
N TRP A 530 -3.42 7.00 -2.00
CA TRP A 530 -4.88 7.14 -2.12
C TRP A 530 -5.53 7.56 -0.81
N VAL A 531 -5.12 7.00 0.33
CA VAL A 531 -5.59 7.44 1.66
C VAL A 531 -5.21 8.90 1.92
N GLY A 532 -4.04 9.35 1.47
CA GLY A 532 -3.63 10.75 1.49
C GLY A 532 -4.55 11.66 0.67
N TYR A 533 -4.91 11.26 -0.55
CA TYR A 533 -5.89 11.99 -1.37
C TYR A 533 -7.29 12.01 -0.75
N ILE A 534 -7.74 10.92 -0.14
CA ILE A 534 -9.01 10.87 0.61
C ILE A 534 -9.00 11.88 1.77
N ALA A 535 -7.88 11.97 2.50
CA ALA A 535 -7.72 12.93 3.57
C ALA A 535 -7.75 14.39 3.07
N LEU A 536 -7.09 14.65 1.95
CA LEU A 536 -7.10 15.94 1.28
C LEU A 536 -8.50 16.33 0.79
N PHE A 537 -9.23 15.38 0.20
CA PHE A 537 -10.58 15.55 -0.30
C PHE A 537 -11.51 16.13 0.77
N GLY A 538 -11.55 15.50 1.96
CA GLY A 538 -12.37 15.99 3.07
C GLY A 538 -12.01 17.42 3.51
N THR A 539 -10.71 17.72 3.63
CA THR A 539 -10.24 19.05 4.04
C THR A 539 -10.44 20.13 2.98
N ALA A 540 -10.37 19.78 1.69
CA ALA A 540 -10.65 20.69 0.59
C ALA A 540 -12.13 21.10 0.56
N ILE A 541 -13.05 20.15 0.71
CA ILE A 541 -14.48 20.43 0.78
C ILE A 541 -14.81 21.29 1.99
N GLN A 542 -14.29 20.95 3.18
CA GLN A 542 -14.50 21.74 4.39
C GLN A 542 -14.17 23.21 4.17
N THR A 543 -13.00 23.48 3.60
CA THR A 543 -12.56 24.84 3.36
C THR A 543 -13.39 25.54 2.28
N GLY A 544 -13.87 24.80 1.28
CA GLY A 544 -14.80 25.26 0.27
C GLY A 544 -16.15 25.66 0.86
N ILE A 545 -16.76 24.82 1.71
CA ILE A 545 -18.01 25.11 2.41
C ILE A 545 -17.93 26.46 3.12
N VAL A 546 -16.87 26.60 3.94
CA VAL A 546 -16.73 27.79 4.77
C VAL A 546 -16.50 29.05 3.91
N MET A 547 -15.68 28.95 2.83
CA MET A 547 -15.48 30.10 1.93
C MET A 547 -16.80 30.55 1.28
N VAL A 548 -17.53 29.61 0.67
CA VAL A 548 -18.81 29.93 0.00
C VAL A 548 -19.81 30.50 0.97
N THR A 549 -19.89 29.99 2.21
CA THR A 549 -20.77 30.54 3.26
C THR A 549 -20.44 32.01 3.57
N TYR A 550 -19.15 32.35 3.74
CA TYR A 550 -18.77 33.75 4.03
C TYR A 550 -18.98 34.71 2.86
N LEU A 551 -18.80 34.23 1.61
CA LEU A 551 -19.12 35.01 0.43
C LEU A 551 -20.62 35.28 0.34
N GLU A 552 -21.45 34.28 0.62
CA GLU A 552 -22.91 34.42 0.64
C GLU A 552 -23.38 35.36 1.74
N GLU A 553 -22.84 35.22 2.97
CA GLU A 553 -23.15 36.10 4.08
C GLU A 553 -22.78 37.57 3.80
N ALA A 554 -21.61 37.80 3.15
CA ALA A 554 -21.19 39.15 2.79
C ALA A 554 -22.13 39.80 1.77
N VAL A 555 -22.58 39.04 0.76
CA VAL A 555 -23.54 39.49 -0.24
C VAL A 555 -24.91 39.80 0.42
N GLN A 556 -25.45 38.86 1.22
CA GLN A 556 -26.72 39.04 1.90
C GLN A 556 -26.70 40.16 2.94
N ALA A 557 -25.58 40.40 3.60
CA ALA A 557 -25.41 41.50 4.54
C ALA A 557 -25.52 42.86 3.80
N LYS A 558 -24.91 42.96 2.61
CA LYS A 558 -24.96 44.17 1.80
C LYS A 558 -26.34 44.42 1.18
N GLU A 559 -26.99 43.33 0.71
CA GLU A 559 -28.40 43.40 0.22
C GLU A 559 -29.34 43.89 1.31
N ARG A 560 -29.20 43.41 2.55
CA ARG A 560 -29.98 43.86 3.69
C ARG A 560 -29.72 45.32 4.08
N GLU A 561 -28.44 45.75 3.96
CA GLU A 561 -28.03 47.13 4.22
C GLU A 561 -28.68 48.11 3.22
N LEU A 562 -28.72 47.73 1.95
CA LEU A 562 -29.23 48.56 0.87
C LEU A 562 -30.74 48.44 0.64
N GLY A 563 -31.39 47.39 1.18
CA GLY A 563 -32.80 47.08 0.98
C GLY A 563 -33.18 46.74 -0.47
N ARG A 564 -32.21 46.47 -1.33
CA ARG A 564 -32.36 46.12 -2.75
C ARG A 564 -31.29 45.12 -3.21
N GLY A 565 -31.49 44.56 -4.40
CA GLY A 565 -30.48 43.78 -5.09
C GLY A 565 -29.20 44.59 -5.38
N LEU A 566 -28.07 43.92 -5.42
CA LEU A 566 -26.76 44.54 -5.64
C LEU A 566 -26.53 44.87 -7.10
N THR A 567 -25.85 45.99 -7.35
CA THR A 567 -25.21 46.25 -8.64
C THR A 567 -23.98 45.38 -8.80
N ARG A 568 -23.44 45.29 -10.03
CA ARG A 568 -22.24 44.53 -10.32
C ARG A 568 -21.03 44.91 -9.47
N ASP A 569 -20.82 46.23 -9.30
CA ASP A 569 -19.66 46.74 -8.54
C ASP A 569 -19.85 46.49 -7.04
N GLU A 570 -21.06 46.65 -6.52
CA GLU A 570 -21.41 46.34 -5.13
C GLU A 570 -21.27 44.84 -4.84
N LEU A 571 -21.61 43.97 -5.80
CA LEU A 571 -21.39 42.53 -5.70
C LEU A 571 -19.90 42.21 -5.61
N ILE A 572 -19.04 42.79 -6.48
CA ILE A 572 -17.60 42.61 -6.48
C ILE A 572 -17.00 43.07 -5.16
N GLU A 573 -17.42 44.22 -4.63
CA GLU A 573 -16.97 44.74 -3.34
C GLU A 573 -17.35 43.81 -2.18
N SER A 574 -18.58 43.30 -2.18
CA SER A 574 -19.07 42.36 -1.17
C SER A 574 -18.28 41.02 -1.22
N VAL A 575 -17.98 40.51 -2.41
CA VAL A 575 -17.15 39.29 -2.61
C VAL A 575 -15.74 39.52 -2.08
N LYS A 576 -15.11 40.66 -2.35
CA LYS A 576 -13.80 41.04 -1.81
C LYS A 576 -13.80 41.07 -0.28
N ALA A 577 -14.83 41.72 0.30
CA ALA A 577 -14.98 41.80 1.75
C ALA A 577 -15.13 40.42 2.41
N GLY A 578 -15.97 39.55 1.85
CA GLY A 578 -16.13 38.17 2.32
C GLY A 578 -14.84 37.31 2.20
N ALA A 579 -14.14 37.45 1.06
CA ALA A 579 -12.89 36.73 0.81
C ALA A 579 -11.76 37.18 1.75
N ARG A 580 -11.62 38.49 2.04
CA ARG A 580 -10.63 39.01 3.00
C ARG A 580 -10.81 38.45 4.40
N LEU A 581 -12.05 38.25 4.87
CA LEU A 581 -12.33 37.68 6.18
C LEU A 581 -11.81 36.22 6.30
N ARG A 582 -11.66 35.53 5.19
CA ARG A 582 -11.17 34.12 5.16
C ARG A 582 -9.68 34.00 4.95
N LEU A 583 -8.97 35.06 4.58
CA LEU A 583 -7.53 35.01 4.34
C LEU A 583 -6.76 34.46 5.55
N ARG A 584 -6.91 35.08 6.71
CA ARG A 584 -6.24 34.74 7.95
C ARG A 584 -6.53 33.31 8.42
N PRO A 585 -7.80 32.89 8.61
CA PRO A 585 -8.11 31.52 9.03
C PRO A 585 -7.57 30.46 8.06
N LYS A 586 -7.65 30.71 6.75
CA LYS A 586 -7.17 29.75 5.74
C LYS A 586 -5.65 29.61 5.76
N VAL A 587 -4.91 30.71 5.79
CA VAL A 587 -3.44 30.69 5.87
C VAL A 587 -2.99 29.98 7.14
N MET A 588 -3.63 30.27 8.29
CA MET A 588 -3.30 29.59 9.56
C MET A 588 -3.55 28.07 9.48
N THR A 589 -4.67 27.64 8.92
CA THR A 589 -5.00 26.22 8.77
C THR A 589 -3.97 25.51 7.90
N VAL A 590 -3.63 26.10 6.76
CA VAL A 590 -2.63 25.52 5.84
C VAL A 590 -1.24 25.46 6.48
N ALA A 591 -0.81 26.57 7.10
CA ALA A 591 0.48 26.63 7.76
C ALA A 591 0.60 25.60 8.91
N THR A 592 -0.45 25.45 9.72
CA THR A 592 -0.48 24.47 10.81
C THR A 592 -0.42 23.04 10.29
N THR A 593 -1.18 22.72 9.24
CA THR A 593 -1.18 21.38 8.62
C THR A 593 0.19 21.06 8.02
N ILE A 594 0.78 21.99 7.28
CA ILE A 594 2.11 21.79 6.69
C ILE A 594 3.15 21.63 7.81
N ALA A 595 3.17 22.51 8.81
CA ALA A 595 4.12 22.45 9.91
C ALA A 595 4.01 21.12 10.69
N SER A 596 2.80 20.57 10.86
CA SER A 596 2.60 19.28 11.56
C SER A 596 3.07 18.07 10.75
N LEU A 597 3.00 18.14 9.41
CA LEU A 597 3.39 17.02 8.53
C LEU A 597 4.86 17.11 8.05
N THR A 598 5.44 18.31 8.02
CA THR A 598 6.81 18.52 7.53
C THR A 598 7.88 17.65 8.22
N PRO A 599 7.83 17.39 9.54
CA PRO A 599 8.83 16.53 10.18
C PRO A 599 8.89 15.12 9.60
N ILE A 600 7.80 14.61 9.02
CA ILE A 600 7.74 13.26 8.41
C ILE A 600 8.74 13.15 7.24
N PHE A 601 9.02 14.25 6.53
CA PHE A 601 9.91 14.24 5.37
C PHE A 601 11.40 14.26 5.74
N TRP A 602 11.74 14.49 7.02
CA TRP A 602 13.13 14.53 7.52
C TRP A 602 13.45 13.37 8.47
N LEU A 603 12.44 12.56 8.83
CA LEU A 603 12.67 11.41 9.69
C LEU A 603 13.18 10.23 8.83
N GLU A 604 14.20 9.54 9.34
CA GLU A 604 14.73 8.29 8.78
C GLU A 604 14.47 7.18 9.80
N ARG A 605 13.26 6.65 9.82
CA ARG A 605 12.83 5.57 10.73
C ARG A 605 11.85 4.65 10.01
N THR A 606 11.81 3.40 10.43
CA THR A 606 10.84 2.40 9.93
C THR A 606 9.40 2.93 10.01
N GLY A 607 8.66 2.82 8.92
CA GLY A 607 7.28 3.30 8.77
C GLY A 607 7.15 4.66 8.08
N VAL A 608 8.22 5.43 7.98
CA VAL A 608 8.25 6.72 7.28
C VAL A 608 7.96 6.54 5.79
N GLU A 609 8.37 5.42 5.22
CA GLU A 609 8.16 5.01 3.83
C GLU A 609 6.68 4.92 3.44
N ILE A 610 5.78 4.65 4.41
CA ILE A 610 4.33 4.69 4.21
C ILE A 610 3.78 6.08 4.51
N MET A 611 4.36 6.76 5.53
CA MET A 611 3.85 8.04 5.99
C MET A 611 4.16 9.19 5.02
N GLN A 612 5.33 9.18 4.36
CA GLN A 612 5.70 10.19 3.37
C GLN A 612 4.76 10.18 2.15
N PRO A 613 4.51 9.04 1.47
CA PRO A 613 3.54 8.97 0.38
C PRO A 613 2.11 9.36 0.80
N LEU A 614 1.70 9.06 2.03
CA LEU A 614 0.41 9.48 2.58
C LEU A 614 0.35 10.99 2.82
N ALA A 615 1.41 11.59 3.37
CA ALA A 615 1.47 13.01 3.69
C ALA A 615 1.64 13.89 2.44
N THR A 616 2.29 13.39 1.38
CA THR A 616 2.61 14.14 0.15
C THR A 616 1.38 14.75 -0.52
N PRO A 617 0.30 14.00 -0.83
CA PRO A 617 -0.91 14.59 -1.39
C PRO A 617 -1.53 15.65 -0.49
N VAL A 618 -1.48 15.47 0.82
CA VAL A 618 -2.06 16.40 1.78
C VAL A 618 -1.29 17.73 1.79
N VAL A 619 0.04 17.67 1.90
CA VAL A 619 0.89 18.88 1.93
C VAL A 619 0.78 19.64 0.60
N GLY A 620 0.99 18.97 -0.53
CA GLY A 620 0.88 19.59 -1.84
C GLY A 620 -0.51 20.15 -2.13
N GLY A 621 -1.54 19.37 -1.80
CA GLY A 621 -2.92 19.74 -2.02
C GLY A 621 -3.41 20.87 -1.11
N MET A 622 -2.90 21.00 0.10
CA MET A 622 -3.20 22.14 0.97
C MET A 622 -2.64 23.44 0.40
N LEU A 623 -1.46 23.41 -0.23
CA LEU A 623 -0.88 24.57 -0.92
C LEU A 623 -1.71 25.00 -2.12
N SER A 624 -2.08 24.08 -3.00
CA SER A 624 -2.95 24.41 -4.16
C SER A 624 -4.34 24.82 -3.73
N SER A 625 -4.90 24.18 -2.70
CA SER A 625 -6.19 24.56 -2.10
C SER A 625 -6.17 25.99 -1.53
N LEU A 626 -5.05 26.47 -0.99
CA LEU A 626 -4.92 27.85 -0.52
C LEU A 626 -5.16 28.82 -1.66
N VAL A 627 -4.44 28.63 -2.78
CA VAL A 627 -4.56 29.50 -3.96
C VAL A 627 -5.97 29.41 -4.56
N HIS A 628 -6.47 28.19 -4.76
CA HIS A 628 -7.79 27.97 -5.35
C HIS A 628 -8.91 28.63 -4.53
N ILE A 629 -8.94 28.39 -3.22
CA ILE A 629 -10.01 28.89 -2.36
C ILE A 629 -9.96 30.41 -2.21
N LEU A 630 -8.77 31.00 -2.17
CA LEU A 630 -8.63 32.45 -2.02
C LEU A 630 -8.79 33.23 -3.34
N ILE A 631 -8.50 32.63 -4.48
CA ILE A 631 -8.52 33.31 -5.78
C ILE A 631 -9.65 32.77 -6.68
N VAL A 632 -9.65 31.46 -6.97
CA VAL A 632 -10.54 30.88 -7.98
C VAL A 632 -11.99 30.79 -7.48
N THR A 633 -12.20 30.39 -6.22
CA THR A 633 -13.56 30.29 -5.64
C THR A 633 -14.31 31.63 -5.63
N PRO A 634 -13.73 32.79 -5.18
CA PRO A 634 -14.39 34.08 -5.29
C PRO A 634 -14.70 34.47 -6.74
N VAL A 635 -13.83 34.17 -7.70
CA VAL A 635 -14.05 34.43 -9.13
C VAL A 635 -15.25 33.64 -9.67
N ILE A 636 -15.34 32.35 -9.37
CA ILE A 636 -16.49 31.51 -9.78
C ILE A 636 -17.76 31.98 -9.12
N PHE A 637 -17.72 32.33 -7.83
CA PHE A 637 -18.86 32.83 -7.07
C PHE A 637 -19.40 34.13 -7.68
N ALA A 638 -18.53 35.13 -7.90
CA ALA A 638 -18.91 36.41 -8.53
C ALA A 638 -19.48 36.18 -9.92
N TRP A 639 -18.87 35.35 -10.75
CA TRP A 639 -19.33 35.06 -12.11
C TRP A 639 -20.75 34.44 -12.13
N ARG A 640 -21.02 33.49 -11.25
CA ARG A 640 -22.35 32.86 -11.12
C ARG A 640 -23.40 33.81 -10.64
N ARG A 641 -23.08 34.66 -9.67
CA ARG A 641 -24.05 35.67 -9.13
C ARG A 641 -24.36 36.74 -10.15
N GLU A 642 -23.39 37.21 -10.92
CA GLU A 642 -23.66 38.17 -12.01
C GLU A 642 -24.63 37.62 -13.07
N HIS A 643 -24.48 36.35 -13.46
CA HIS A 643 -25.42 35.74 -14.42
C HIS A 643 -26.85 35.66 -13.89
N ARG A 644 -27.04 35.59 -12.58
CA ARG A 644 -28.39 35.67 -11.97
C ARG A 644 -28.95 37.09 -11.89
N LEU A 645 -28.08 38.08 -11.73
CA LEU A 645 -28.51 39.51 -11.75
C LEU A 645 -29.01 39.97 -13.13
N GLY A 646 -28.61 39.30 -14.21
CA GLY A 646 -29.03 39.59 -15.58
C GLY A 646 -30.27 38.82 -16.07
N GLN A 647 -30.87 37.95 -15.25
CA GLN A 647 -32.10 37.22 -15.61
C GLN A 647 -33.29 37.96 -14.94
N PRO A 648 -34.33 38.39 -15.70
CA PRO A 648 -35.55 38.87 -15.10
C PRO A 648 -36.21 37.73 -14.30
N GLU A 649 -36.73 38.05 -13.09
CA GLU A 649 -37.52 37.13 -12.25
C GLU A 649 -38.74 36.57 -12.97
#